data_8ef43ff26004846791fa1b6bfbabd075
#
_entry.id   8ef43ff26004846791fa1b6bfbabd075
#
_cell.length_a   1.000
_cell.length_b   1.000
_cell.length_c   1.000
_cell.angle_alpha   90.00
_cell.angle_beta   90.00
_cell.angle_gamma   90.00
#
_symmetry.space_group_name_H-M   'P 1'
#
loop_
_entity.id
_entity.type
_entity.pdbx_description
1 polymer ?
#
loop_
_entity_poly.entity_id
_entity_poly.type
_entity_poly.pdbx_seq_one_letter_code
_entity_poly.pdbx_strand_id
1 'polypeptide(L)'
;MKNLYTWVAALLFVALTVSVTACTSASSAGTVTVVDRPDTHAVNVNYMGYRAPLRPLNFIKLPVGSIRPEGWVRKFLELQRDGLTGHLGEISAWLEKDNNAWLTTGGDHGWEEVPYWLKGYSSLAYILNDPKMIEETKYWIEGVFASRQPDGYFGPVNERNGKRELWAQMIMLWCLQSYYEYSQDQRVIDLMTNYFKWQMTVPDDRLLEDYWENSRGGDNIISIYWLYSHTGDAFLLELAEKIHRNTADWTQSTSLPNWHNVNIAQCFREPATYYMQTGDSAMLNASYNVHRLIRRTFGQVPGGMFGADENARLGYIDPRQGVETCGLVEQMASDEIMLRMTGDPLWAEHCEEVAFNSYPVAVMPDFKALRYITCPNHVVSDSKNHHPGIDNRGPFLSMNPFSSRCCQHNHAQGWPYFAEHLVLATPDNGVATALYAACKAVVKVADGKEITLYEETNYPFEEDIRFSVSTEGKVVFPFYFRIPSWTQKAKVCVNGEEMDAVPVAGKYLCIHREWSDGDRVELTFPMSLSMRTWQVNKNSVSVDYGPLTLSLKIAEKYVEKDSRETAIGDSKWQKDADSQKWPTTEIYPGSPWNYSLVLDKTEPLKHFEVIRKSWPADDYPFTVANVPLEVKAVGRLVPEWKIDETGLCGVLPEEDAARGDKEEITLIPMGAARLRISAFPNTRE
;
A
#
# COMPACT_ATOMS: atom_id res chain seq x y z
N MET A 1 46.06 95.76 -15.49
CA MET A 1 45.06 96.60 -16.19
C MET A 1 43.68 95.93 -16.08
N LYS A 2 42.78 96.70 -15.51
CA LYS A 2 41.33 96.64 -15.60
C LYS A 2 40.61 95.30 -15.20
N ASN A 3 40.05 95.24 -13.97
CA ASN A 3 38.64 95.60 -13.65
C ASN A 3 37.59 94.73 -14.42
N LEU A 4 36.74 94.02 -13.76
CA LEU A 4 35.46 94.56 -13.34
C LEU A 4 34.69 93.46 -12.47
N TYR A 5 34.04 94.01 -11.49
CA TYR A 5 33.08 93.39 -10.54
C TYR A 5 31.92 92.70 -11.24
N THR A 6 31.33 91.65 -10.56
CA THR A 6 29.91 91.72 -10.18
C THR A 6 29.52 90.55 -9.32
N TRP A 7 29.04 90.87 -8.20
CA TRP A 7 27.94 90.44 -7.31
C TRP A 7 27.46 88.99 -7.26
N VAL A 8 27.56 88.49 -6.04
CA VAL A 8 27.03 87.29 -5.43
C VAL A 8 25.52 87.42 -5.27
N ALA A 9 24.78 86.34 -5.57
CA ALA A 9 23.46 86.04 -4.96
C ALA A 9 23.51 84.63 -4.42
N ALA A 10 23.53 84.56 -3.07
CA ALA A 10 23.45 83.32 -2.35
C ALA A 10 21.98 82.85 -2.35
N LEU A 11 21.73 81.68 -2.93
CA LEU A 11 20.49 80.91 -2.73
C LEU A 11 20.82 79.71 -1.92
N LEU A 12 20.37 79.71 -0.66
CA LEU A 12 20.34 78.55 0.21
C LEU A 12 19.32 77.57 -0.36
N PHE A 13 19.80 76.44 -0.91
CA PHE A 13 18.96 75.23 -1.10
C PHE A 13 19.07 74.35 0.16
N VAL A 14 18.01 74.30 0.97
CA VAL A 14 17.82 73.32 1.99
C VAL A 14 17.40 72.03 1.30
N ALA A 15 18.33 71.11 1.12
CA ALA A 15 18.04 69.77 0.67
C ALA A 15 17.44 68.98 1.85
N LEU A 16 16.11 68.84 1.85
CA LEU A 16 15.42 67.83 2.65
C LEU A 16 15.73 66.46 2.05
N THR A 17 16.68 65.74 2.62
CA THR A 17 16.85 64.31 2.38
C THR A 17 15.72 63.56 3.11
N VAL A 18 14.68 63.25 2.38
CA VAL A 18 13.71 62.24 2.80
C VAL A 18 14.39 60.88 2.66
N SER A 19 14.88 60.34 3.77
CA SER A 19 15.31 58.96 3.84
C SER A 19 14.04 58.08 3.73
N VAL A 20 13.73 57.64 2.54
CA VAL A 20 12.83 56.53 2.32
C VAL A 20 13.56 55.29 2.80
N THR A 21 13.32 54.90 4.04
CA THR A 21 13.65 53.56 4.52
C THR A 21 12.70 52.62 3.80
N ALA A 22 13.12 52.10 2.65
CA ALA A 22 12.49 50.96 2.04
C ALA A 22 12.71 49.80 3.03
N CYS A 23 11.68 49.46 3.81
CA CYS A 23 11.58 48.13 4.37
C CYS A 23 11.46 47.18 3.19
N THR A 24 12.58 46.72 2.70
CA THR A 24 12.64 45.47 1.96
C THR A 24 12.32 44.39 3.00
N SER A 25 11.05 44.01 3.10
CA SER A 25 10.72 42.67 3.58
C SER A 25 11.47 41.72 2.66
N ALA A 26 12.61 41.22 3.13
CA ALA A 26 13.21 40.04 2.53
C ALA A 26 12.13 38.99 2.64
N SER A 27 11.42 38.72 1.55
CA SER A 27 10.67 37.49 1.42
C SER A 27 11.70 36.41 1.69
N SER A 28 11.48 35.55 2.68
CA SER A 28 12.22 34.33 2.90
C SER A 28 11.88 33.38 1.74
N ALA A 29 12.32 33.73 0.56
CA ALA A 29 12.16 32.93 -0.63
C ALA A 29 12.95 31.64 -0.39
N GLY A 30 12.26 30.60 0.05
CA GLY A 30 12.82 29.27 0.21
C GLY A 30 13.31 28.74 -1.15
N THR A 31 14.18 27.75 -1.11
CA THR A 31 14.63 27.07 -2.34
C THR A 31 13.58 26.05 -2.74
N VAL A 32 13.15 26.07 -4.00
CA VAL A 32 12.28 25.04 -4.59
C VAL A 32 13.07 24.29 -5.65
N THR A 33 13.14 22.98 -5.52
CA THR A 33 13.90 22.11 -6.42
C THR A 33 13.09 20.87 -6.80
N VAL A 34 13.31 20.38 -8.02
CA VAL A 34 12.80 19.09 -8.48
C VAL A 34 13.93 18.07 -8.34
N VAL A 35 13.63 16.98 -7.67
CA VAL A 35 14.61 15.92 -7.38
C VAL A 35 14.04 14.53 -7.66
N ASP A 36 14.91 13.58 -7.97
CA ASP A 36 14.51 12.18 -8.15
C ASP A 36 14.10 11.54 -6.82
N ARG A 37 14.77 11.93 -5.74
CA ARG A 37 14.58 11.41 -4.38
C ARG A 37 15.21 12.37 -3.35
N PRO A 38 14.87 12.27 -2.05
CA PRO A 38 15.54 13.06 -1.02
C PRO A 38 17.05 12.77 -0.96
N ASP A 39 17.80 13.77 -0.51
CA ASP A 39 19.25 13.63 -0.28
C ASP A 39 19.52 12.69 0.90
N THR A 40 20.36 11.69 0.70
CA THR A 40 20.74 10.68 1.69
C THR A 40 22.13 10.91 2.29
N HIS A 41 22.79 12.04 2.01
CA HIS A 41 24.10 12.37 2.61
C HIS A 41 23.95 12.84 4.06
N ALA A 42 22.82 13.42 4.41
CA ALA A 42 22.51 13.80 5.78
C ALA A 42 22.04 12.59 6.60
N VAL A 43 22.06 12.74 7.92
CA VAL A 43 21.54 11.74 8.86
C VAL A 43 20.42 12.39 9.67
N ASN A 44 19.25 11.80 9.67
CA ASN A 44 18.15 12.28 10.48
C ASN A 44 18.46 12.16 11.97
N VAL A 45 18.35 13.27 12.70
CA VAL A 45 18.63 13.32 14.14
C VAL A 45 17.42 13.01 15.00
N ASN A 46 16.20 12.98 14.41
CA ASN A 46 14.93 12.80 15.11
C ASN A 46 14.43 11.36 15.07
N TYR A 47 14.73 10.66 13.97
CA TYR A 47 14.22 9.32 13.71
C TYR A 47 15.33 8.39 13.27
N MET A 48 15.26 7.15 13.74
CA MET A 48 16.26 6.14 13.42
C MET A 48 16.06 5.61 12.00
N GLY A 49 16.98 5.96 11.12
CA GLY A 49 17.17 5.28 9.84
C GLY A 49 18.13 4.10 9.98
N TYR A 50 18.59 3.56 8.88
CA TYR A 50 19.61 2.52 8.90
C TYR A 50 20.96 3.07 9.36
N ARG A 51 21.57 2.35 10.31
CA ARG A 51 22.90 2.67 10.84
C ARG A 51 23.99 2.21 9.86
N ALA A 52 25.02 3.04 9.66
CA ALA A 52 26.22 2.62 8.90
C ALA A 52 26.84 1.31 9.48
N PRO A 53 27.36 0.40 8.65
CA PRO A 53 27.65 0.53 7.22
C PRO A 53 26.45 0.29 6.29
N LEU A 54 25.24 0.00 6.80
CA LEU A 54 24.06 -0.06 5.93
C LEU A 54 23.89 1.27 5.19
N ARG A 55 23.42 1.17 3.95
CA ARG A 55 23.05 2.34 3.19
C ARG A 55 21.89 3.08 3.86
N PRO A 56 21.87 4.41 3.85
CA PRO A 56 20.77 5.16 4.41
C PRO A 56 19.47 4.88 3.65
N LEU A 57 18.36 4.84 4.39
CA LEU A 57 17.01 4.84 3.79
C LEU A 57 16.75 6.21 3.15
N ASN A 58 16.03 6.23 2.03
CA ASN A 58 15.55 7.48 1.42
C ASN A 58 14.38 8.09 2.21
N PHE A 59 13.55 7.22 2.81
CA PHE A 59 12.48 7.65 3.71
C PHE A 59 12.49 6.84 4.99
N ILE A 60 12.20 7.51 6.09
CA ILE A 60 12.15 6.90 7.41
C ILE A 60 10.70 6.93 7.89
N LYS A 61 10.16 5.76 8.22
CA LYS A 61 8.80 5.64 8.77
C LYS A 61 8.73 6.34 10.12
N LEU A 62 7.67 7.10 10.36
CA LEU A 62 7.38 7.66 11.67
C LEU A 62 6.96 6.55 12.64
N PRO A 63 7.17 6.72 13.95
CA PRO A 63 6.65 5.78 14.94
C PRO A 63 5.14 5.58 14.78
N VAL A 64 4.67 4.35 14.93
CA VAL A 64 3.26 4.01 14.78
C VAL A 64 2.37 4.86 15.70
N GLY A 65 1.26 5.38 15.16
CA GLY A 65 0.37 6.31 15.85
C GLY A 65 0.73 7.79 15.72
N SER A 66 1.89 8.14 15.08
CA SER A 66 2.22 9.53 14.73
C SER A 66 1.31 10.10 13.65
N ILE A 67 0.80 9.24 12.78
CA ILE A 67 -0.13 9.59 11.68
C ILE A 67 -1.52 9.10 12.08
N ARG A 68 -2.49 10.00 11.99
CA ARG A 68 -3.91 9.72 12.23
C ARG A 68 -4.68 10.04 10.96
N PRO A 69 -5.06 9.05 10.17
CA PRO A 69 -5.87 9.26 8.98
C PRO A 69 -7.21 9.90 9.29
N GLU A 70 -7.71 10.66 8.33
CA GLU A 70 -9.02 11.30 8.30
C GLU A 70 -9.78 10.85 7.04
N GLY A 71 -11.01 11.32 6.85
CA GLY A 71 -11.83 10.99 5.69
C GLY A 71 -12.00 9.49 5.46
N TRP A 72 -11.93 9.05 4.21
CA TRP A 72 -12.23 7.67 3.83
C TRP A 72 -11.25 6.62 4.38
N VAL A 73 -9.96 6.96 4.55
CA VAL A 73 -9.00 6.02 5.18
C VAL A 73 -9.36 5.80 6.65
N ARG A 74 -9.68 6.89 7.37
CA ARG A 74 -10.17 6.78 8.75
C ARG A 74 -11.40 5.88 8.82
N LYS A 75 -12.35 6.07 7.90
CA LYS A 75 -13.55 5.24 7.81
C LYS A 75 -13.21 3.76 7.62
N PHE A 76 -12.26 3.44 6.76
CA PHE A 76 -11.82 2.06 6.55
C PHE A 76 -11.21 1.43 7.80
N LEU A 77 -10.37 2.18 8.51
CA LEU A 77 -9.76 1.71 9.76
C LEU A 77 -10.83 1.48 10.85
N GLU A 78 -11.83 2.33 10.94
CA GLU A 78 -12.96 2.14 11.86
C GLU A 78 -13.80 0.91 11.51
N LEU A 79 -14.07 0.71 10.22
CA LEU A 79 -14.76 -0.48 9.74
C LEU A 79 -13.94 -1.77 9.96
N GLN A 80 -12.62 -1.72 9.85
CA GLN A 80 -11.76 -2.85 10.21
C GLN A 80 -11.86 -3.17 11.71
N ARG A 81 -11.83 -2.15 12.58
CA ARG A 81 -12.01 -2.32 14.03
C ARG A 81 -13.37 -2.96 14.36
N ASP A 82 -14.44 -2.45 13.73
CA ASP A 82 -15.81 -2.88 14.00
C ASP A 82 -16.21 -4.13 13.20
N GLY A 83 -15.39 -4.52 12.23
CA GLY A 83 -15.54 -5.68 11.36
C GLY A 83 -14.66 -6.86 11.74
N LEU A 84 -14.26 -7.62 10.71
CA LEU A 84 -13.57 -8.89 10.87
C LEU A 84 -12.25 -8.76 11.63
N THR A 85 -11.44 -7.75 11.33
CA THR A 85 -10.13 -7.56 11.99
C THR A 85 -10.26 -7.41 13.49
N GLY A 86 -11.16 -6.54 13.97
CA GLY A 86 -11.34 -6.28 15.40
C GLY A 86 -12.00 -7.42 16.17
N HIS A 87 -12.77 -8.25 15.47
CA HIS A 87 -13.54 -9.35 16.08
C HIS A 87 -13.04 -10.76 15.74
N LEU A 88 -11.94 -10.87 14.99
CA LEU A 88 -11.45 -12.18 14.56
C LEU A 88 -11.06 -13.07 15.74
N GLY A 89 -10.56 -12.50 16.83
CA GLY A 89 -10.27 -13.21 18.08
C GLY A 89 -11.49 -13.84 18.76
N GLU A 90 -12.72 -13.42 18.37
CA GLU A 90 -13.98 -13.95 18.91
C GLU A 90 -14.56 -15.10 18.05
N ILE A 91 -14.08 -15.24 16.81
CA ILE A 91 -14.69 -16.15 15.83
C ILE A 91 -13.74 -17.17 15.23
N SER A 92 -12.45 -16.85 15.07
CA SER A 92 -11.46 -17.78 14.53
C SER A 92 -10.92 -18.74 15.60
N ALA A 93 -11.06 -20.04 15.38
CA ALA A 93 -10.49 -21.05 16.28
C ALA A 93 -8.95 -20.98 16.34
N TRP A 94 -8.30 -20.42 15.33
CA TRP A 94 -6.86 -20.22 15.31
C TRP A 94 -6.38 -19.14 16.28
N LEU A 95 -7.30 -18.27 16.75
CA LEU A 95 -7.04 -17.20 17.71
C LEU A 95 -7.65 -17.52 19.10
N GLU A 96 -8.19 -18.73 19.33
CA GLU A 96 -8.53 -19.15 20.68
C GLU A 96 -7.31 -19.06 21.59
N LYS A 97 -7.50 -18.50 22.79
CA LYS A 97 -6.39 -18.29 23.75
C LYS A 97 -6.00 -19.56 24.49
N ASP A 98 -6.98 -20.43 24.75
CA ASP A 98 -6.75 -21.69 25.43
C ASP A 98 -5.94 -22.64 24.54
N ASN A 99 -4.82 -23.12 25.06
CA ASN A 99 -3.87 -23.98 24.35
C ASN A 99 -3.30 -23.39 23.02
N ASN A 100 -3.29 -22.06 22.88
CA ASN A 100 -2.67 -21.41 21.73
C ASN A 100 -1.14 -21.53 21.77
N ALA A 101 -0.52 -21.82 20.65
CA ALA A 101 0.92 -22.08 20.55
C ALA A 101 1.82 -20.87 20.88
N TRP A 102 1.28 -19.66 20.84
CA TRP A 102 2.00 -18.43 21.25
C TRP A 102 1.84 -18.11 22.76
N LEU A 103 0.84 -18.70 23.41
CA LEU A 103 0.51 -18.44 24.81
C LEU A 103 0.87 -19.63 25.72
N THR A 104 0.92 -20.84 25.16
CA THR A 104 1.10 -22.08 25.90
C THR A 104 2.19 -22.93 25.25
N THR A 105 3.19 -23.35 26.02
CA THR A 105 4.24 -24.25 25.52
C THR A 105 3.63 -25.56 25.02
N GLY A 106 3.85 -25.88 23.75
CA GLY A 106 3.29 -27.07 23.10
C GLY A 106 1.82 -26.93 22.73
N GLY A 107 1.29 -25.71 22.70
CA GLY A 107 -0.05 -25.44 22.15
C GLY A 107 -0.17 -25.90 20.70
N ASP A 108 -1.39 -26.20 20.24
CA ASP A 108 -1.65 -26.94 19.02
C ASP A 108 -2.25 -26.13 17.87
N HIS A 109 -2.40 -24.80 18.02
CA HIS A 109 -2.96 -23.93 16.99
C HIS A 109 -2.39 -22.51 17.07
N GLY A 110 -2.61 -21.71 16.01
CA GLY A 110 -2.24 -20.30 15.91
C GLY A 110 -0.81 -20.06 15.41
N TRP A 111 -0.19 -21.05 14.76
CA TRP A 111 1.20 -20.99 14.29
C TRP A 111 1.51 -19.71 13.48
N GLU A 112 0.92 -19.52 12.30
CA GLU A 112 1.11 -18.30 11.51
C GLU A 112 -0.08 -17.33 11.62
N GLU A 113 -1.25 -17.80 12.06
CA GLU A 113 -2.47 -17.00 12.07
C GLU A 113 -2.40 -15.88 13.11
N VAL A 114 -1.88 -16.18 14.28
CA VAL A 114 -1.73 -15.17 15.34
C VAL A 114 -0.85 -14.01 14.88
N PRO A 115 0.40 -14.21 14.41
CA PRO A 115 1.22 -13.11 13.99
C PRO A 115 0.69 -12.43 12.71
N TYR A 116 0.05 -13.14 11.79
CA TYR A 116 -0.61 -12.54 10.63
C TYR A 116 -1.71 -11.55 11.04
N TRP A 117 -2.60 -11.98 11.92
CA TRP A 117 -3.64 -11.11 12.44
C TRP A 117 -3.05 -9.96 13.28
N LEU A 118 -2.13 -10.29 14.19
CA LEU A 118 -1.60 -9.35 15.16
C LEU A 118 -0.85 -8.19 14.50
N LYS A 119 -0.12 -8.41 13.38
CA LYS A 119 0.61 -7.33 12.71
C LYS A 119 -0.32 -6.24 12.17
N GLY A 120 -1.47 -6.60 11.62
CA GLY A 120 -2.48 -5.63 11.19
C GLY A 120 -3.29 -5.07 12.35
N TYR A 121 -3.70 -5.92 13.29
CA TYR A 121 -4.47 -5.54 14.46
C TYR A 121 -3.73 -4.57 15.38
N SER A 122 -2.45 -4.79 15.66
CA SER A 122 -1.65 -3.91 16.52
C SER A 122 -1.43 -2.54 15.89
N SER A 123 -1.08 -2.45 14.62
CA SER A 123 -0.97 -1.17 13.91
C SER A 123 -2.30 -0.42 13.91
N LEU A 124 -3.40 -1.10 13.63
CA LEU A 124 -4.75 -0.53 13.70
C LEU A 124 -5.07 0.01 15.10
N ALA A 125 -4.74 -0.75 16.15
CA ALA A 125 -4.94 -0.36 17.54
C ALA A 125 -4.21 0.95 17.88
N TYR A 126 -2.96 1.08 17.46
CA TYR A 126 -2.13 2.26 17.75
C TYR A 126 -2.55 3.49 16.92
N ILE A 127 -2.87 3.30 15.63
CA ILE A 127 -3.34 4.40 14.76
C ILE A 127 -4.67 4.96 15.27
N LEU A 128 -5.62 4.09 15.63
CA LEU A 128 -6.91 4.51 16.18
C LEU A 128 -6.82 4.95 17.65
N ASN A 129 -5.71 4.64 18.31
CA ASN A 129 -5.54 4.82 19.76
C ASN A 129 -6.67 4.15 20.56
N ASP A 130 -7.04 2.93 20.15
CA ASP A 130 -8.12 2.17 20.78
C ASP A 130 -7.60 1.41 22.01
N PRO A 131 -8.03 1.78 23.24
CA PRO A 131 -7.45 1.21 24.46
C PRO A 131 -7.72 -0.28 24.62
N LYS A 132 -8.83 -0.81 24.11
CA LYS A 132 -9.16 -2.24 24.18
C LYS A 132 -8.25 -3.04 23.25
N MET A 133 -8.08 -2.56 22.02
CA MET A 133 -7.20 -3.21 21.06
C MET A 133 -5.72 -3.14 21.49
N ILE A 134 -5.31 -2.04 22.11
CA ILE A 134 -3.96 -1.87 22.67
C ILE A 134 -3.73 -2.88 23.80
N GLU A 135 -4.70 -3.05 24.71
CA GLU A 135 -4.62 -4.03 25.80
C GLU A 135 -4.57 -5.48 25.27
N GLU A 136 -5.41 -5.81 24.27
CA GLU A 136 -5.38 -7.12 23.61
C GLU A 136 -4.04 -7.37 22.91
N THR A 137 -3.51 -6.40 22.20
CA THR A 137 -2.17 -6.48 21.61
C THR A 137 -1.11 -6.78 22.67
N LYS A 138 -1.13 -6.05 23.78
CA LYS A 138 -0.21 -6.26 24.89
C LYS A 138 -0.31 -7.67 25.47
N TYR A 139 -1.54 -8.20 25.61
CA TYR A 139 -1.76 -9.57 26.08
C TYR A 139 -1.01 -10.61 25.23
N TRP A 140 -1.12 -10.51 23.89
CA TRP A 140 -0.43 -11.42 22.98
C TRP A 140 1.09 -11.23 23.03
N ILE A 141 1.59 -9.99 23.09
CA ILE A 141 3.04 -9.70 23.19
C ILE A 141 3.61 -10.23 24.51
N GLU A 142 2.90 -10.14 25.63
CA GLU A 142 3.36 -10.75 26.91
C GLU A 142 3.47 -12.28 26.77
N GLY A 143 2.54 -12.94 26.04
CA GLY A 143 2.66 -14.36 25.71
C GLY A 143 3.91 -14.67 24.89
N VAL A 144 4.23 -13.83 23.90
CA VAL A 144 5.45 -13.95 23.10
C VAL A 144 6.68 -13.83 23.98
N PHE A 145 6.74 -12.87 24.91
CA PHE A 145 7.84 -12.75 25.87
C PHE A 145 7.96 -13.99 26.79
N ALA A 146 6.83 -14.56 27.20
CA ALA A 146 6.81 -15.76 28.02
C ALA A 146 7.26 -17.03 27.27
N SER A 147 7.13 -17.06 25.94
CA SER A 147 7.48 -18.20 25.09
C SER A 147 8.98 -18.39 24.86
N ARG A 148 9.80 -17.45 25.33
CA ARG A 148 11.27 -17.48 25.14
C ARG A 148 11.89 -18.74 25.77
N GLN A 149 12.81 -19.34 25.05
CA GLN A 149 13.58 -20.49 25.49
C GLN A 149 15.00 -20.09 25.91
N PRO A 150 15.69 -20.88 26.75
CA PRO A 150 17.02 -20.54 27.25
C PRO A 150 18.08 -20.37 26.17
N ASP A 151 17.92 -21.00 25.02
CA ASP A 151 18.83 -20.91 23.88
C ASP A 151 18.56 -19.71 22.96
N GLY A 152 17.48 -18.94 23.21
CA GLY A 152 17.10 -17.77 22.45
C GLY A 152 15.93 -17.96 21.47
N TYR A 153 15.53 -19.20 21.17
CA TYR A 153 14.32 -19.44 20.38
C TYR A 153 13.06 -18.94 21.10
N PHE A 154 12.02 -18.59 20.38
CA PHE A 154 10.72 -18.17 20.94
C PHE A 154 9.55 -18.61 20.06
N GLY A 155 8.36 -18.66 20.64
CA GLY A 155 7.15 -19.01 19.92
C GLY A 155 7.04 -20.49 19.55
N PRO A 156 6.06 -20.84 18.70
CA PRO A 156 5.77 -22.21 18.32
C PRO A 156 6.81 -22.82 17.37
N VAL A 157 6.78 -24.14 17.29
CA VAL A 157 7.41 -24.91 16.21
C VAL A 157 6.48 -24.97 15.01
N ASN A 158 6.99 -25.39 13.85
CA ASN A 158 6.18 -25.60 12.66
C ASN A 158 5.09 -26.66 12.92
N GLU A 159 3.84 -26.31 12.68
CA GLU A 159 2.69 -27.18 12.95
C GLU A 159 2.67 -28.48 12.13
N ARG A 160 3.33 -28.48 10.96
CA ARG A 160 3.31 -29.61 10.01
C ARG A 160 4.31 -30.69 10.36
N ASN A 161 5.46 -30.31 10.90
CA ASN A 161 6.58 -31.23 11.09
C ASN A 161 7.20 -31.17 12.51
N GLY A 162 6.73 -30.27 13.39
CA GLY A 162 7.22 -30.11 14.75
C GLY A 162 8.65 -29.57 14.88
N LYS A 163 9.25 -29.09 13.77
CA LYS A 163 10.59 -28.52 13.77
C LYS A 163 10.56 -27.04 14.14
N ARG A 164 11.66 -26.56 14.73
CA ARG A 164 11.93 -25.13 14.83
C ARG A 164 12.22 -24.59 13.44
N GLU A 165 11.58 -23.48 13.08
CA GLU A 165 11.71 -22.80 11.79
C GLU A 165 11.60 -21.30 11.99
N LEU A 166 11.66 -20.52 10.91
CA LEU A 166 11.73 -19.06 11.02
C LEU A 166 10.48 -18.35 10.54
N TRP A 167 9.56 -19.01 9.80
CA TRP A 167 8.51 -18.30 9.08
C TRP A 167 7.51 -17.57 10.00
N ALA A 168 6.89 -18.27 10.94
CA ALA A 168 5.93 -17.65 11.86
C ALA A 168 6.60 -16.56 12.71
N GLN A 169 7.85 -16.80 13.10
CA GLN A 169 8.66 -15.84 13.84
C GLN A 169 8.99 -14.60 13.01
N MET A 170 9.26 -14.71 11.70
CA MET A 170 9.47 -13.54 10.82
C MET A 170 8.29 -12.58 10.88
N ILE A 171 7.06 -13.10 10.86
CA ILE A 171 5.86 -12.28 10.98
C ILE A 171 5.77 -11.64 12.38
N MET A 172 6.02 -12.41 13.42
CA MET A 172 5.97 -11.92 14.80
C MET A 172 7.03 -10.85 15.08
N LEU A 173 8.18 -10.91 14.43
CA LEU A 173 9.20 -9.85 14.52
C LEU A 173 8.66 -8.49 14.07
N TRP A 174 7.77 -8.44 13.09
CA TRP A 174 7.12 -7.19 12.67
C TRP A 174 6.15 -6.68 13.73
N CYS A 175 5.39 -7.58 14.39
CA CYS A 175 4.52 -7.22 15.52
C CYS A 175 5.35 -6.62 16.67
N LEU A 176 6.49 -7.23 16.98
CA LEU A 176 7.40 -6.78 18.03
C LEU A 176 8.01 -5.40 17.71
N GLN A 177 8.39 -5.15 16.45
CA GLN A 177 8.88 -3.84 16.01
C GLN A 177 7.81 -2.76 16.19
N SER A 178 6.58 -3.01 15.73
CA SER A 178 5.46 -2.09 15.91
C SER A 178 5.15 -1.85 17.39
N TYR A 179 5.19 -2.90 18.22
CA TYR A 179 5.03 -2.77 19.67
C TYR A 179 6.15 -1.93 20.30
N TYR A 180 7.41 -2.12 19.87
CA TYR A 180 8.54 -1.31 20.35
C TYR A 180 8.38 0.17 19.94
N GLU A 181 8.00 0.44 18.71
CA GLU A 181 7.77 1.83 18.25
C GLU A 181 6.73 2.55 19.13
N TYR A 182 5.68 1.84 19.55
CA TYR A 182 4.64 2.39 20.41
C TYR A 182 5.06 2.48 21.88
N SER A 183 5.65 1.42 22.44
CA SER A 183 5.85 1.27 23.89
C SER A 183 7.25 1.62 24.38
N GLN A 184 8.27 1.56 23.51
CA GLN A 184 9.70 1.65 23.84
C GLN A 184 10.15 0.55 24.81
N ASP A 185 9.48 -0.61 24.82
CA ASP A 185 9.76 -1.73 25.72
C ASP A 185 11.07 -2.43 25.33
N GLN A 186 12.10 -2.25 26.14
CA GLN A 186 13.44 -2.79 25.89
C GLN A 186 13.49 -4.32 25.80
N ARG A 187 12.50 -5.03 26.35
CA ARG A 187 12.40 -6.49 26.25
C ARG A 187 12.32 -6.98 24.80
N VAL A 188 11.81 -6.15 23.87
CA VAL A 188 11.80 -6.45 22.43
C VAL A 188 13.22 -6.56 21.89
N ILE A 189 14.09 -5.59 22.22
CA ILE A 189 15.49 -5.60 21.78
C ILE A 189 16.20 -6.83 22.32
N ASP A 190 15.98 -7.15 23.61
CA ASP A 190 16.60 -8.30 24.28
C ASP A 190 16.12 -9.64 23.67
N LEU A 191 14.82 -9.77 23.38
CA LEU A 191 14.25 -10.96 22.75
C LEU A 191 14.83 -11.15 21.35
N MET A 192 14.76 -10.12 20.51
CA MET A 192 15.23 -10.18 19.13
C MET A 192 16.73 -10.48 19.06
N THR A 193 17.54 -9.85 19.95
CA THR A 193 18.99 -10.10 20.02
C THR A 193 19.30 -11.57 20.33
N ASN A 194 18.60 -12.16 21.30
CA ASN A 194 18.81 -13.56 21.66
C ASN A 194 18.31 -14.50 20.56
N TYR A 195 17.20 -14.18 19.94
CA TYR A 195 16.68 -14.97 18.82
C TYR A 195 17.62 -14.98 17.61
N PHE A 196 18.18 -13.83 17.24
CA PHE A 196 19.13 -13.77 16.14
C PHE A 196 20.49 -14.42 16.49
N LYS A 197 20.91 -14.41 17.76
CA LYS A 197 22.03 -15.24 18.20
C LYS A 197 21.73 -16.73 18.05
N TRP A 198 20.51 -17.17 18.35
CA TRP A 198 20.09 -18.55 18.10
C TRP A 198 20.14 -18.88 16.60
N GLN A 199 19.65 -18.00 15.71
CA GLN A 199 19.75 -18.22 14.25
C GLN A 199 21.19 -18.39 13.77
N MET A 200 22.16 -17.68 14.36
CA MET A 200 23.56 -17.86 14.05
C MET A 200 24.07 -19.28 14.36
N THR A 201 23.49 -19.97 15.32
CA THR A 201 23.88 -21.35 15.68
C THR A 201 23.28 -22.42 14.78
N VAL A 202 22.24 -22.10 14.00
CA VAL A 202 21.61 -23.03 13.07
C VAL A 202 22.58 -23.31 11.92
N PRO A 203 22.93 -24.59 11.62
CA PRO A 203 23.79 -24.91 10.48
C PRO A 203 23.18 -24.46 9.13
N ASP A 204 24.02 -24.09 8.17
CA ASP A 204 23.58 -23.57 6.87
C ASP A 204 22.68 -24.55 6.10
N ASP A 205 22.92 -25.84 6.20
CA ASP A 205 22.12 -26.90 5.60
C ASP A 205 20.76 -27.16 6.31
N ARG A 206 20.52 -26.46 7.42
CA ARG A 206 19.28 -26.54 8.23
C ARG A 206 18.59 -25.19 8.32
N LEU A 207 19.21 -24.12 7.83
CA LEU A 207 18.67 -22.77 7.87
C LEU A 207 17.79 -22.52 6.65
N LEU A 208 16.57 -22.04 6.87
CA LEU A 208 15.58 -21.82 5.78
C LEU A 208 15.29 -23.12 4.98
N GLU A 209 15.17 -24.24 5.69
CA GLU A 209 14.93 -25.57 5.07
C GLU A 209 13.48 -25.71 4.59
N ASP A 210 12.52 -25.12 5.30
CA ASP A 210 11.10 -25.21 4.96
C ASP A 210 10.73 -24.29 3.80
N TYR A 211 9.72 -24.68 3.04
CA TYR A 211 9.26 -23.98 1.82
C TYR A 211 8.95 -22.48 2.04
N TRP A 212 8.25 -22.15 3.15
CA TRP A 212 7.86 -20.78 3.41
C TRP A 212 9.04 -19.92 3.84
N GLU A 213 9.83 -20.38 4.78
CA GLU A 213 11.00 -19.64 5.26
C GLU A 213 12.08 -19.48 4.19
N ASN A 214 12.28 -20.51 3.35
CA ASN A 214 13.24 -20.46 2.24
C ASN A 214 12.91 -19.31 1.27
N SER A 215 11.65 -19.19 0.91
CA SER A 215 11.22 -18.11 0.00
C SER A 215 11.36 -16.72 0.60
N ARG A 216 11.21 -16.58 1.93
CA ARG A 216 10.93 -15.33 2.63
C ARG A 216 12.08 -14.80 3.48
N GLY A 217 13.30 -15.23 3.23
CA GLY A 217 14.48 -14.76 3.98
C GLY A 217 14.67 -13.24 3.99
N GLY A 218 14.19 -12.55 2.97
CA GLY A 218 14.20 -11.09 2.90
C GLY A 218 13.45 -10.40 4.05
N ASP A 219 12.38 -10.98 4.57
CA ASP A 219 11.65 -10.45 5.72
C ASP A 219 12.45 -10.58 7.01
N ASN A 220 13.20 -11.68 7.13
CA ASN A 220 14.12 -11.83 8.25
C ASN A 220 15.24 -10.80 8.19
N ILE A 221 15.80 -10.53 6.99
CA ILE A 221 16.88 -9.55 6.79
C ILE A 221 16.41 -8.13 7.18
N ILE A 222 15.19 -7.73 6.83
CA ILE A 222 14.64 -6.43 7.24
C ILE A 222 14.60 -6.30 8.76
N SER A 223 14.15 -7.34 9.46
CA SER A 223 14.12 -7.36 10.93
C SER A 223 15.52 -7.36 11.55
N ILE A 224 16.48 -8.02 10.92
CA ILE A 224 17.90 -7.98 11.31
C ILE A 224 18.45 -6.55 11.18
N TYR A 225 18.20 -5.87 10.06
CA TYR A 225 18.67 -4.49 9.85
C TYR A 225 17.99 -3.49 10.78
N TRP A 226 16.71 -3.71 11.10
CA TRP A 226 16.03 -2.93 12.11
C TRP A 226 16.74 -3.06 13.47
N LEU A 227 17.03 -4.28 13.94
CA LEU A 227 17.73 -4.48 15.19
C LEU A 227 19.17 -3.96 15.15
N TYR A 228 19.89 -4.19 14.05
CA TYR A 228 21.23 -3.65 13.85
C TYR A 228 21.25 -2.11 14.00
N SER A 229 20.26 -1.44 13.45
CA SER A 229 20.16 0.02 13.56
C SER A 229 20.00 0.48 15.01
N HIS A 230 19.35 -0.32 15.86
CA HIS A 230 19.19 -0.03 17.29
C HIS A 230 20.44 -0.36 18.11
N THR A 231 21.07 -1.51 17.87
CA THR A 231 22.13 -2.03 18.73
C THR A 231 23.54 -1.77 18.21
N GLY A 232 23.73 -1.85 16.89
CA GLY A 232 25.05 -1.81 16.25
C GLY A 232 25.85 -3.11 16.36
N ASP A 233 25.22 -4.22 16.77
CA ASP A 233 25.87 -5.52 16.95
C ASP A 233 26.30 -6.14 15.61
N ALA A 234 27.61 -6.24 15.38
CA ALA A 234 28.17 -6.65 14.08
C ALA A 234 27.73 -8.05 13.61
N PHE A 235 27.47 -9.00 14.54
CA PHE A 235 26.99 -10.33 14.17
C PHE A 235 25.69 -10.32 13.38
N LEU A 236 24.88 -9.28 13.51
CA LEU A 236 23.63 -9.13 12.77
C LEU A 236 23.86 -8.97 11.27
N LEU A 237 24.92 -8.28 10.87
CA LEU A 237 25.27 -8.16 9.45
C LEU A 237 25.82 -9.49 8.89
N GLU A 238 26.54 -10.27 9.70
CA GLU A 238 26.98 -11.63 9.35
C GLU A 238 25.78 -12.57 9.22
N LEU A 239 24.78 -12.43 10.09
CA LEU A 239 23.53 -13.18 10.00
C LEU A 239 22.75 -12.82 8.75
N ALA A 240 22.64 -11.54 8.39
CA ALA A 240 21.95 -11.11 7.17
C ALA A 240 22.60 -11.72 5.93
N GLU A 241 23.93 -11.76 5.86
CA GLU A 241 24.66 -12.46 4.78
C GLU A 241 24.37 -13.96 4.78
N LYS A 242 24.33 -14.60 5.95
CA LYS A 242 24.02 -16.02 6.09
C LYS A 242 22.58 -16.32 5.60
N ILE A 243 21.60 -15.49 5.95
CA ILE A 243 20.21 -15.61 5.48
C ILE A 243 20.14 -15.44 3.96
N HIS A 244 20.77 -14.40 3.40
CA HIS A 244 20.81 -14.17 1.96
C HIS A 244 21.36 -15.37 1.18
N ARG A 245 22.45 -16.00 1.65
CA ARG A 245 23.02 -17.18 1.00
C ARG A 245 22.12 -18.42 1.00
N ASN A 246 21.21 -18.51 1.98
CA ASN A 246 20.36 -19.68 2.18
C ASN A 246 18.90 -19.47 1.73
N THR A 247 18.49 -18.25 1.40
CA THR A 247 17.16 -17.99 0.86
C THR A 247 17.07 -18.33 -0.64
N ALA A 248 15.85 -18.44 -1.16
CA ALA A 248 15.61 -18.63 -2.58
C ALA A 248 16.26 -17.49 -3.40
N ASP A 249 16.82 -17.84 -4.56
CA ASP A 249 17.52 -16.88 -5.42
C ASP A 249 16.56 -16.01 -6.24
N TRP A 250 16.24 -14.84 -5.70
CA TRP A 250 15.41 -13.80 -6.34
C TRP A 250 16.22 -12.90 -7.30
N THR A 251 17.49 -13.22 -7.61
CA THR A 251 18.31 -12.41 -8.54
C THR A 251 18.11 -12.79 -10.01
N GLN A 252 17.40 -13.89 -10.29
CA GLN A 252 17.19 -14.39 -11.64
C GLN A 252 16.28 -13.47 -12.46
N SER A 253 16.72 -13.05 -13.64
CA SER A 253 15.98 -12.12 -14.50
C SER A 253 15.01 -12.79 -15.48
N THR A 254 15.05 -14.11 -15.61
CA THR A 254 14.31 -14.89 -16.63
C THR A 254 13.32 -15.89 -16.04
N SER A 255 13.46 -16.23 -14.76
CA SER A 255 12.60 -17.18 -14.06
C SER A 255 12.41 -16.75 -12.61
N LEU A 256 11.29 -17.14 -12.02
CA LEU A 256 11.03 -16.94 -10.59
C LEU A 256 11.49 -18.19 -9.81
N PRO A 257 12.09 -18.04 -8.63
CA PRO A 257 12.48 -19.17 -7.79
C PRO A 257 11.28 -19.84 -7.13
N ASN A 258 10.13 -19.14 -7.08
CA ASN A 258 8.90 -19.58 -6.49
C ASN A 258 7.70 -19.04 -7.28
N TRP A 259 6.62 -19.81 -7.38
CA TRP A 259 5.43 -19.46 -8.17
C TRP A 259 4.24 -19.01 -7.30
N HIS A 260 4.31 -19.20 -5.99
CA HIS A 260 3.24 -18.85 -5.08
C HIS A 260 3.03 -17.33 -5.06
N ASN A 261 1.76 -16.90 -5.13
CA ASN A 261 1.36 -15.49 -5.21
C ASN A 261 2.03 -14.63 -4.15
N VAL A 262 1.84 -15.01 -2.87
CA VAL A 262 2.33 -14.24 -1.73
C VAL A 262 3.87 -14.22 -1.70
N ASN A 263 4.52 -15.36 -2.02
CA ASN A 263 5.98 -15.40 -2.10
C ASN A 263 6.53 -14.47 -3.17
N ILE A 264 5.86 -14.37 -4.33
CA ILE A 264 6.24 -13.42 -5.39
C ILE A 264 6.08 -11.99 -4.89
N ALA A 265 4.88 -11.64 -4.37
CA ALA A 265 4.56 -10.28 -3.92
C ALA A 265 5.45 -9.82 -2.77
N GLN A 266 5.85 -10.72 -1.89
CA GLN A 266 6.64 -10.44 -0.70
C GLN A 266 8.15 -10.47 -0.93
N CYS A 267 8.63 -11.34 -1.81
CA CYS A 267 10.05 -11.69 -1.84
C CYS A 267 10.83 -11.13 -3.03
N PHE A 268 10.17 -10.60 -4.07
CA PHE A 268 10.88 -9.96 -5.19
C PHE A 268 11.83 -8.84 -4.72
N ARG A 269 11.59 -8.26 -3.53
CA ARG A 269 12.39 -7.19 -2.93
C ARG A 269 13.61 -7.68 -2.15
N GLU A 270 13.79 -9.00 -1.98
CA GLU A 270 14.91 -9.55 -1.19
C GLU A 270 16.27 -9.04 -1.67
N PRO A 271 16.62 -9.08 -2.98
CA PRO A 271 17.90 -8.55 -3.44
C PRO A 271 18.09 -7.05 -3.13
N ALA A 272 17.03 -6.22 -3.29
CA ALA A 272 17.10 -4.80 -2.93
C ALA A 272 17.27 -4.61 -1.43
N THR A 273 16.71 -5.49 -0.60
CA THR A 273 16.94 -5.47 0.84
C THR A 273 18.41 -5.74 1.17
N TYR A 274 18.99 -6.77 0.55
CA TYR A 274 20.41 -7.10 0.77
C TYR A 274 21.37 -6.04 0.16
N TYR A 275 20.95 -5.35 -0.90
CA TYR A 275 21.67 -4.18 -1.43
C TYR A 275 21.93 -3.11 -0.35
N MET A 276 21.06 -2.97 0.64
CA MET A 276 21.26 -2.00 1.71
C MET A 276 22.53 -2.27 2.54
N GLN A 277 23.00 -3.52 2.56
CA GLN A 277 24.26 -3.88 3.20
C GLN A 277 25.45 -3.84 2.23
N THR A 278 25.28 -4.35 1.02
CA THR A 278 26.40 -4.54 0.07
C THR A 278 26.74 -3.29 -0.73
N GLY A 279 25.74 -2.47 -1.04
CA GLY A 279 25.87 -1.38 -2.00
C GLY A 279 26.02 -1.85 -3.45
N ASP A 280 25.92 -3.18 -3.72
CA ASP A 280 26.01 -3.72 -5.07
C ASP A 280 24.74 -3.41 -5.87
N SER A 281 24.87 -2.52 -6.83
CA SER A 281 23.77 -2.13 -7.71
C SER A 281 23.15 -3.27 -8.52
N ALA A 282 23.87 -4.40 -8.68
CA ALA A 282 23.32 -5.59 -9.33
C ALA A 282 22.18 -6.18 -8.49
N MET A 283 22.29 -6.16 -7.16
CA MET A 283 21.22 -6.60 -6.25
C MET A 283 19.98 -5.71 -6.36
N LEU A 284 20.16 -4.40 -6.33
CA LEU A 284 19.04 -3.47 -6.51
C LEU A 284 18.36 -3.69 -7.87
N ASN A 285 19.14 -3.76 -8.95
CA ASN A 285 18.62 -3.98 -10.29
C ASN A 285 17.92 -5.34 -10.43
N ALA A 286 18.33 -6.37 -9.68
CA ALA A 286 17.67 -7.66 -9.67
C ALA A 286 16.21 -7.56 -9.23
N SER A 287 15.90 -6.87 -8.13
CA SER A 287 14.51 -6.64 -7.68
C SER A 287 13.66 -5.92 -8.74
N TYR A 288 14.20 -4.88 -9.38
CA TYR A 288 13.50 -4.20 -10.48
C TYR A 288 13.28 -5.12 -11.69
N ASN A 289 14.26 -5.97 -12.00
CA ASN A 289 14.16 -6.95 -13.10
C ASN A 289 13.09 -8.00 -12.81
N VAL A 290 13.06 -8.53 -11.59
CA VAL A 290 12.04 -9.50 -11.17
C VAL A 290 10.65 -8.85 -11.18
N HIS A 291 10.49 -7.63 -10.67
CA HIS A 291 9.23 -6.91 -10.76
C HIS A 291 8.79 -6.73 -12.23
N ARG A 292 9.69 -6.31 -13.12
CA ARG A 292 9.38 -6.21 -14.56
C ARG A 292 9.01 -7.57 -15.18
N LEU A 293 9.69 -8.64 -14.76
CA LEU A 293 9.38 -10.01 -15.21
C LEU A 293 7.96 -10.41 -14.81
N ILE A 294 7.59 -10.15 -13.53
CA ILE A 294 6.25 -10.42 -12.99
C ILE A 294 5.20 -9.64 -13.79
N ARG A 295 5.37 -8.34 -13.93
CA ARG A 295 4.43 -7.48 -14.66
C ARG A 295 4.28 -7.89 -16.11
N ARG A 296 5.37 -8.19 -16.80
CA ARG A 296 5.36 -8.59 -18.21
C ARG A 296 4.74 -9.98 -18.42
N THR A 297 4.96 -10.92 -17.50
CA THR A 297 4.58 -12.32 -17.69
C THR A 297 3.19 -12.63 -17.12
N PHE A 298 2.82 -12.05 -15.99
CA PHE A 298 1.60 -12.38 -15.25
C PHE A 298 0.70 -11.17 -14.99
N GLY A 299 1.24 -9.96 -15.07
CA GLY A 299 0.55 -8.71 -14.74
C GLY A 299 0.04 -7.94 -15.96
N GLN A 300 -0.36 -8.65 -17.04
CA GLN A 300 -0.91 -8.03 -18.25
C GLN A 300 -2.41 -7.80 -18.12
N VAL A 301 -2.80 -7.24 -17.00
CA VAL A 301 -4.18 -6.92 -16.60
C VAL A 301 -4.21 -5.61 -15.79
N PRO A 302 -5.36 -4.89 -15.75
CA PRO A 302 -5.48 -3.68 -14.95
C PRO A 302 -5.55 -3.96 -13.45
N GLY A 303 -5.32 -2.91 -12.63
CA GLY A 303 -5.47 -2.94 -11.18
C GLY A 303 -4.19 -3.20 -10.39
N GLY A 304 -3.00 -3.13 -11.03
CA GLY A 304 -1.71 -3.18 -10.34
C GLY A 304 -1.17 -4.58 -10.04
N MET A 305 -2.02 -5.60 -9.99
CA MET A 305 -1.64 -6.95 -9.59
C MET A 305 -1.26 -7.85 -10.79
N PHE A 306 -0.90 -9.06 -10.47
CA PHE A 306 -0.57 -10.12 -11.42
C PHE A 306 -1.41 -11.36 -11.11
N GLY A 307 -1.71 -12.14 -12.15
CA GLY A 307 -2.54 -13.33 -11.99
C GLY A 307 -1.81 -14.46 -11.27
N ALA A 308 -2.30 -14.79 -10.10
CA ALA A 308 -1.90 -15.95 -9.32
C ALA A 308 -2.95 -16.24 -8.24
N ASP A 309 -3.78 -17.24 -8.45
CA ASP A 309 -4.80 -17.65 -7.50
C ASP A 309 -4.21 -18.34 -6.24
N GLU A 310 -3.22 -19.11 -6.37
CA GLU A 310 -2.21 -19.58 -5.42
C GLU A 310 -0.85 -19.49 -6.11
N ASN A 311 -0.81 -19.88 -7.38
CA ASN A 311 0.41 -19.91 -8.14
C ASN A 311 0.28 -19.18 -9.46
N ALA A 312 1.28 -18.38 -9.80
CA ALA A 312 1.44 -17.82 -11.13
C ALA A 312 1.77 -18.93 -12.13
N ARG A 313 1.11 -18.94 -13.29
CA ARG A 313 1.25 -20.00 -14.30
C ARG A 313 1.54 -19.43 -15.67
N LEU A 314 2.57 -19.96 -16.31
CA LEU A 314 2.94 -19.55 -17.66
C LEU A 314 1.80 -19.82 -18.66
N GLY A 315 1.55 -18.85 -19.53
CA GLY A 315 0.52 -18.93 -20.55
C GLY A 315 -0.91 -18.63 -20.07
N TYR A 316 -1.12 -18.42 -18.78
CA TYR A 316 -2.39 -18.00 -18.23
C TYR A 316 -2.31 -16.56 -17.73
N ILE A 317 -2.70 -15.63 -18.57
CA ILE A 317 -2.58 -14.17 -18.35
C ILE A 317 -3.91 -13.44 -18.56
N ASP A 318 -4.99 -14.19 -18.72
CA ASP A 318 -6.34 -13.72 -18.96
C ASP A 318 -6.88 -12.92 -17.75
N PRO A 319 -7.68 -11.87 -17.94
CA PRO A 319 -8.19 -11.04 -16.83
C PRO A 319 -9.23 -11.75 -15.92
N ARG A 320 -9.61 -13.00 -16.23
CA ARG A 320 -10.32 -13.89 -15.30
C ARG A 320 -9.39 -14.51 -14.26
N GLN A 321 -8.08 -14.40 -14.45
CA GLN A 321 -7.10 -14.98 -13.55
C GLN A 321 -7.24 -14.38 -12.15
N GLY A 322 -7.30 -15.23 -11.14
CA GLY A 322 -7.45 -14.86 -9.76
C GLY A 322 -6.20 -14.18 -9.20
N VAL A 323 -6.44 -13.35 -8.20
CA VAL A 323 -5.40 -12.75 -7.37
C VAL A 323 -5.79 -13.00 -5.92
N GLU A 324 -4.89 -13.60 -5.17
CA GLU A 324 -5.06 -13.89 -3.75
C GLU A 324 -5.05 -12.59 -2.93
N THR A 325 -5.94 -12.46 -1.94
CA THR A 325 -6.03 -11.27 -1.09
C THR A 325 -4.76 -11.05 -0.25
N CYS A 326 -4.09 -12.12 0.22
CA CYS A 326 -2.78 -11.96 0.85
C CYS A 326 -1.77 -11.30 -0.09
N GLY A 327 -1.77 -11.69 -1.36
CA GLY A 327 -0.88 -11.07 -2.35
C GLY A 327 -1.10 -9.58 -2.54
N LEU A 328 -2.34 -9.10 -2.43
CA LEU A 328 -2.65 -7.66 -2.49
C LEU A 328 -1.94 -6.90 -1.37
N VAL A 329 -2.13 -7.32 -0.14
CA VAL A 329 -1.58 -6.61 1.03
C VAL A 329 -0.07 -6.75 1.17
N GLU A 330 0.49 -7.90 0.78
CA GLU A 330 1.95 -8.11 0.77
C GLU A 330 2.64 -7.35 -0.38
N GLN A 331 1.95 -7.15 -1.51
CA GLN A 331 2.46 -6.29 -2.57
C GLN A 331 2.51 -4.83 -2.12
N MET A 332 1.43 -4.32 -1.49
CA MET A 332 1.41 -2.97 -0.92
C MET A 332 2.55 -2.78 0.08
N ALA A 333 2.72 -3.72 1.03
CA ALA A 333 3.82 -3.67 2.01
C ALA A 333 5.21 -3.70 1.35
N SER A 334 5.38 -4.49 0.29
CA SER A 334 6.62 -4.53 -0.48
C SER A 334 6.92 -3.22 -1.20
N ASP A 335 5.90 -2.60 -1.79
CA ASP A 335 6.03 -1.30 -2.44
C ASP A 335 6.41 -0.20 -1.44
N GLU A 336 5.81 -0.18 -0.26
CA GLU A 336 6.14 0.73 0.84
C GLU A 336 7.58 0.56 1.33
N ILE A 337 8.05 -0.67 1.44
CA ILE A 337 9.45 -0.98 1.82
C ILE A 337 10.42 -0.54 0.72
N MET A 338 10.11 -0.86 -0.54
CA MET A 338 10.91 -0.43 -1.70
C MET A 338 10.96 1.08 -1.83
N LEU A 339 9.84 1.78 -1.58
CA LEU A 339 9.79 3.23 -1.53
C LEU A 339 10.75 3.79 -0.48
N ARG A 340 10.73 3.24 0.73
CA ARG A 340 11.61 3.69 1.82
C ARG A 340 13.08 3.45 1.51
N MET A 341 13.43 2.31 0.92
CA MET A 341 14.82 1.97 0.57
C MET A 341 15.34 2.79 -0.61
N THR A 342 14.53 2.99 -1.63
CA THR A 342 15.00 3.52 -2.92
C THR A 342 14.63 4.98 -3.16
N GLY A 343 13.58 5.49 -2.53
CA GLY A 343 13.01 6.80 -2.80
C GLY A 343 12.33 6.91 -4.19
N ASP A 344 12.22 5.82 -4.93
CA ASP A 344 11.66 5.83 -6.29
C ASP A 344 10.14 6.00 -6.26
N PRO A 345 9.58 7.04 -6.88
CA PRO A 345 8.13 7.28 -6.94
C PRO A 345 7.32 6.14 -7.55
N LEU A 346 7.95 5.29 -8.38
CA LEU A 346 7.33 4.09 -8.96
C LEU A 346 6.62 3.24 -7.89
N TRP A 347 7.25 3.07 -6.75
CA TRP A 347 6.74 2.19 -5.70
C TRP A 347 5.52 2.79 -4.99
N ALA A 348 5.50 4.10 -4.79
CA ALA A 348 4.31 4.78 -4.28
C ALA A 348 3.14 4.68 -5.27
N GLU A 349 3.39 4.88 -6.56
CA GLU A 349 2.35 4.77 -7.59
C GLU A 349 1.81 3.34 -7.73
N HIS A 350 2.67 2.34 -7.65
CA HIS A 350 2.24 0.95 -7.70
C HIS A 350 1.44 0.54 -6.45
N CYS A 351 1.87 1.00 -5.26
CA CYS A 351 1.09 0.83 -4.03
C CYS A 351 -0.31 1.44 -4.17
N GLU A 352 -0.42 2.67 -4.66
CA GLU A 352 -1.70 3.34 -4.90
C GLU A 352 -2.54 2.61 -5.97
N GLU A 353 -1.92 2.09 -7.05
CA GLU A 353 -2.64 1.32 -8.07
C GLU A 353 -3.32 0.09 -7.46
N VAL A 354 -2.64 -0.65 -6.59
CA VAL A 354 -3.21 -1.80 -5.86
C VAL A 354 -4.23 -1.35 -4.83
N ALA A 355 -3.89 -0.36 -4.00
CA ALA A 355 -4.71 0.13 -2.90
C ALA A 355 -6.06 0.70 -3.37
N PHE A 356 -6.09 1.42 -4.50
CA PHE A 356 -7.32 2.08 -4.96
C PHE A 356 -8.16 1.23 -5.90
N ASN A 357 -7.58 0.23 -6.54
CA ASN A 357 -8.26 -0.54 -7.57
C ASN A 357 -8.54 -2.00 -7.18
N SER A 358 -7.54 -2.75 -6.72
CA SER A 358 -7.67 -4.18 -6.47
C SER A 358 -8.06 -4.53 -5.04
N TYR A 359 -7.51 -3.84 -4.04
CA TYR A 359 -7.71 -4.21 -2.64
C TYR A 359 -9.11 -3.88 -2.09
N PRO A 360 -9.75 -2.72 -2.36
CA PRO A 360 -11.04 -2.38 -1.77
C PRO A 360 -12.16 -3.37 -2.11
N VAL A 361 -12.08 -4.02 -3.28
CA VAL A 361 -13.09 -4.98 -3.75
C VAL A 361 -12.88 -6.40 -3.22
N ALA A 362 -11.78 -6.66 -2.54
CA ALA A 362 -11.53 -7.94 -1.88
C ALA A 362 -12.30 -8.08 -0.56
N VAL A 363 -12.82 -6.98 0.00
CA VAL A 363 -13.57 -6.96 1.26
C VAL A 363 -14.98 -6.44 1.08
N MET A 364 -15.90 -6.85 1.94
CA MET A 364 -17.26 -6.30 2.01
C MET A 364 -17.22 -4.84 2.49
N PRO A 365 -18.21 -4.00 2.09
CA PRO A 365 -18.27 -2.61 2.54
C PRO A 365 -18.31 -2.40 4.06
N ASP A 366 -18.82 -3.37 4.81
CA ASP A 366 -18.85 -3.37 6.27
C ASP A 366 -17.64 -4.05 6.92
N PHE A 367 -16.68 -4.51 6.12
CA PHE A 367 -15.47 -5.24 6.53
C PHE A 367 -15.73 -6.50 7.36
N LYS A 368 -16.93 -7.10 7.28
CA LYS A 368 -17.27 -8.34 7.99
C LYS A 368 -16.93 -9.61 7.23
N ALA A 369 -16.60 -9.50 5.96
CA ALA A 369 -16.20 -10.62 5.13
C ALA A 369 -15.21 -10.17 4.05
N LEU A 370 -14.48 -11.14 3.53
CA LEU A 370 -13.57 -10.96 2.39
C LEU A 370 -13.69 -12.15 1.44
N ARG A 371 -13.24 -11.94 0.20
CA ARG A 371 -13.04 -13.07 -0.70
C ARG A 371 -11.56 -13.49 -0.68
N TYR A 372 -11.33 -14.77 -0.86
CA TYR A 372 -9.96 -15.28 -0.99
C TYR A 372 -9.34 -14.80 -2.29
N ILE A 373 -10.09 -14.93 -3.39
CA ILE A 373 -9.64 -14.64 -4.74
C ILE A 373 -10.50 -13.55 -5.38
N THR A 374 -9.87 -12.60 -6.03
CA THR A 374 -10.51 -11.59 -6.87
C THR A 374 -9.90 -11.57 -8.28
N CYS A 375 -10.66 -11.12 -9.29
CA CYS A 375 -10.19 -11.07 -10.68
C CYS A 375 -10.46 -9.67 -11.27
N PRO A 376 -9.65 -9.17 -12.21
CA PRO A 376 -9.93 -7.93 -12.94
C PRO A 376 -11.28 -7.96 -13.68
N ASN A 377 -11.67 -9.12 -14.26
CA ASN A 377 -12.98 -9.38 -14.76
C ASN A 377 -13.69 -10.42 -13.88
N HIS A 378 -14.65 -9.97 -13.09
CA HIS A 378 -15.28 -10.71 -12.01
C HIS A 378 -16.78 -10.45 -12.03
N VAL A 379 -17.58 -11.36 -12.57
CA VAL A 379 -19.01 -11.13 -12.85
C VAL A 379 -19.96 -11.88 -11.92
N VAL A 380 -19.46 -12.86 -11.16
CA VAL A 380 -20.21 -13.62 -10.15
C VAL A 380 -19.32 -13.85 -8.94
N SER A 381 -19.87 -13.66 -7.76
CA SER A 381 -19.19 -13.87 -6.48
C SER A 381 -20.07 -14.80 -5.63
N ASP A 382 -19.99 -16.11 -5.87
CA ASP A 382 -20.80 -17.08 -5.15
C ASP A 382 -19.95 -18.15 -4.44
N SER A 383 -20.61 -19.00 -3.65
CA SER A 383 -19.97 -20.05 -2.84
C SER A 383 -19.80 -21.38 -3.59
N LYS A 384 -19.94 -21.38 -4.90
CA LYS A 384 -19.70 -22.57 -5.72
C LYS A 384 -18.19 -22.81 -5.86
N ASN A 385 -17.86 -24.02 -6.22
CA ASN A 385 -16.49 -24.41 -6.54
C ASN A 385 -16.10 -23.90 -7.91
N HIS A 386 -15.48 -22.73 -7.98
CA HIS A 386 -14.95 -22.14 -9.19
C HIS A 386 -13.44 -22.38 -9.32
N HIS A 387 -12.98 -22.29 -10.56
CA HIS A 387 -11.56 -22.32 -10.90
C HIS A 387 -11.17 -20.97 -11.49
N PRO A 388 -10.89 -19.93 -10.67
CA PRO A 388 -10.54 -18.59 -11.19
C PRO A 388 -9.13 -18.59 -11.78
N GLY A 389 -8.98 -19.40 -12.77
CA GLY A 389 -7.79 -19.62 -13.50
C GLY A 389 -7.30 -20.98 -13.47
N ILE A 390 -7.45 -21.87 -12.44
CA ILE A 390 -6.72 -23.05 -12.64
C ILE A 390 -6.92 -24.21 -11.70
N ASP A 391 -6.28 -24.32 -10.59
CA ASP A 391 -6.26 -25.57 -9.84
C ASP A 391 -6.83 -25.45 -8.44
N ASN A 392 -6.91 -24.23 -7.92
CA ASN A 392 -7.55 -24.01 -6.64
C ASN A 392 -9.06 -24.14 -6.75
N ARG A 393 -9.55 -25.23 -6.21
CA ARG A 393 -10.96 -25.56 -6.18
C ARG A 393 -11.54 -25.19 -4.83
N GLY A 394 -12.60 -24.39 -4.84
CA GLY A 394 -13.30 -24.02 -3.61
C GLY A 394 -14.22 -22.83 -3.78
N PRO A 395 -14.96 -22.46 -2.74
CA PRO A 395 -15.86 -21.31 -2.73
C PRO A 395 -15.09 -19.99 -2.56
N PHE A 396 -14.04 -19.77 -3.34
CA PHE A 396 -13.08 -18.70 -3.15
C PHE A 396 -13.53 -17.32 -3.61
N LEU A 397 -14.60 -17.24 -4.40
CA LEU A 397 -15.08 -15.98 -4.96
C LEU A 397 -16.13 -15.29 -4.10
N SER A 398 -16.83 -15.99 -3.19
CA SER A 398 -17.81 -15.37 -2.28
C SER A 398 -17.14 -14.48 -1.24
N MET A 399 -17.89 -13.51 -0.75
CA MET A 399 -17.49 -12.72 0.42
C MET A 399 -17.78 -13.55 1.68
N ASN A 400 -16.74 -14.11 2.27
CA ASN A 400 -16.85 -15.08 3.35
C ASN A 400 -16.00 -14.65 4.55
N PRO A 401 -16.55 -14.55 5.77
CA PRO A 401 -15.76 -14.29 6.97
C PRO A 401 -14.74 -15.40 7.26
N PHE A 402 -15.00 -16.62 6.77
CA PHE A 402 -14.11 -17.78 6.78
C PHE A 402 -13.59 -18.09 5.39
N SER A 403 -12.96 -17.12 4.79
CA SER A 403 -12.14 -17.24 3.59
C SER A 403 -10.96 -18.21 3.85
N SER A 404 -9.93 -18.27 3.02
CA SER A 404 -8.75 -19.06 3.35
C SER A 404 -8.09 -18.57 4.66
N ARG A 405 -7.58 -19.48 5.48
CA ARG A 405 -7.05 -19.17 6.83
C ARG A 405 -5.95 -18.10 6.79
N CYS A 406 -5.07 -18.10 5.78
CA CYS A 406 -4.04 -17.07 5.65
C CYS A 406 -4.65 -15.69 5.37
N CYS A 407 -5.51 -15.54 4.36
CA CYS A 407 -6.11 -14.25 4.00
C CYS A 407 -7.06 -13.72 5.08
N GLN A 408 -7.81 -14.60 5.75
CA GLN A 408 -8.67 -14.24 6.86
C GLN A 408 -7.87 -13.47 7.93
N HIS A 409 -6.64 -13.88 8.23
CA HIS A 409 -5.79 -13.27 9.25
C HIS A 409 -4.90 -12.17 8.70
N ASN A 410 -4.34 -12.32 7.49
CA ASN A 410 -3.33 -11.42 6.94
C ASN A 410 -3.88 -10.14 6.29
N HIS A 411 -5.13 -10.13 5.78
CA HIS A 411 -5.68 -8.96 5.07
C HIS A 411 -5.65 -7.66 5.88
N ALA A 412 -5.64 -7.79 7.20
CA ALA A 412 -5.79 -6.68 8.13
C ALA A 412 -4.69 -5.61 8.04
N GLN A 413 -3.50 -5.95 7.54
CA GLN A 413 -2.37 -5.02 7.50
C GLN A 413 -2.46 -3.94 6.43
N GLY A 414 -3.21 -4.17 5.33
CA GLY A 414 -3.15 -3.31 4.14
C GLY A 414 -3.41 -1.83 4.43
N TRP A 415 -4.53 -1.48 5.04
CA TRP A 415 -4.84 -0.08 5.33
C TRP A 415 -4.04 0.53 6.48
N PRO A 416 -3.77 -0.17 7.60
CA PRO A 416 -2.87 0.36 8.62
C PRO A 416 -1.49 0.70 8.08
N TYR A 417 -0.87 -0.18 7.28
CA TYR A 417 0.47 0.07 6.72
C TYR A 417 0.45 1.20 5.69
N PHE A 418 -0.58 1.25 4.83
CA PHE A 418 -0.78 2.39 3.93
C PHE A 418 -0.84 3.72 4.70
N ALA A 419 -1.61 3.74 5.80
CA ALA A 419 -1.73 4.91 6.66
C ALA A 419 -0.40 5.34 7.32
N GLU A 420 0.43 4.37 7.72
CA GLU A 420 1.75 4.63 8.30
C GLU A 420 2.76 5.21 7.30
N HIS A 421 2.46 5.15 5.99
CA HIS A 421 3.33 5.64 4.91
C HIS A 421 2.82 6.91 4.22
N LEU A 422 1.75 7.54 4.71
CA LEU A 422 1.26 8.82 4.18
C LEU A 422 2.27 9.94 4.38
N VAL A 423 2.91 9.99 5.54
CA VAL A 423 3.92 10.99 5.90
C VAL A 423 5.18 10.27 6.38
N LEU A 424 6.31 10.62 5.80
CA LEU A 424 7.60 10.00 6.06
C LEU A 424 8.63 11.07 6.44
N ALA A 425 9.56 10.76 7.34
CA ALA A 425 10.71 11.61 7.58
C ALA A 425 11.78 11.40 6.51
N THR A 426 12.62 12.42 6.29
CA THR A 426 13.72 12.36 5.33
C THR A 426 15.08 12.45 6.02
N PRO A 427 16.17 11.94 5.43
CA PRO A 427 17.49 11.96 6.05
C PRO A 427 17.99 13.36 6.43
N ASP A 428 17.58 14.39 5.69
CA ASP A 428 17.93 15.79 5.91
C ASP A 428 17.03 16.52 6.93
N ASN A 429 16.42 15.77 7.86
CA ASN A 429 15.54 16.28 8.92
C ASN A 429 14.28 17.01 8.40
N GLY A 430 13.83 16.66 7.23
CA GLY A 430 12.60 17.13 6.62
C GLY A 430 11.50 16.09 6.69
N VAL A 431 10.49 16.31 5.87
CA VAL A 431 9.31 15.47 5.74
C VAL A 431 8.94 15.28 4.28
N ALA A 432 8.31 14.16 3.97
CA ALA A 432 7.81 13.85 2.64
C ALA A 432 6.40 13.27 2.69
N THR A 433 5.60 13.58 1.66
CA THR A 433 4.34 12.91 1.36
C THR A 433 4.50 12.18 0.02
N ALA A 434 4.47 10.86 0.07
CA ALA A 434 4.64 10.02 -1.10
C ALA A 434 3.36 9.26 -1.48
N LEU A 435 2.54 8.89 -0.51
CA LEU A 435 1.15 8.44 -0.65
C LEU A 435 0.24 9.57 -0.19
N TYR A 436 -0.97 9.66 -0.74
CA TYR A 436 -1.88 10.77 -0.45
C TYR A 436 -3.22 10.28 0.08
N ALA A 437 -3.57 10.75 1.26
CA ALA A 437 -4.90 10.67 1.85
C ALA A 437 -5.01 11.63 3.04
N ALA A 438 -6.22 12.11 3.32
CA ALA A 438 -6.44 13.01 4.44
C ALA A 438 -5.90 12.45 5.75
N CYS A 439 -5.08 13.22 6.45
CA CYS A 439 -4.50 12.82 7.72
C CYS A 439 -4.01 14.01 8.56
N LYS A 440 -3.81 13.73 9.84
CA LYS A 440 -3.06 14.55 10.77
C LYS A 440 -1.79 13.79 11.17
N ALA A 441 -0.62 14.40 11.01
CA ALA A 441 0.66 13.80 11.40
C ALA A 441 1.44 14.70 12.36
N VAL A 442 1.95 14.13 13.46
CA VAL A 442 2.87 14.80 14.37
C VAL A 442 4.28 14.36 14.03
N VAL A 443 5.14 15.31 13.65
CA VAL A 443 6.46 15.03 13.09
C VAL A 443 7.51 15.95 13.72
N LYS A 444 8.67 15.39 14.04
CA LYS A 444 9.86 16.18 14.42
C LYS A 444 10.68 16.47 13.16
N VAL A 445 11.00 17.74 12.96
CA VAL A 445 11.82 18.25 11.85
C VAL A 445 12.99 19.07 12.37
N ALA A 446 13.91 19.44 11.48
CA ALA A 446 15.12 20.18 11.85
C ALA A 446 15.82 19.54 13.09
N ASP A 447 16.19 20.34 14.09
CA ASP A 447 16.89 19.88 15.30
C ASP A 447 15.88 19.50 16.42
N GLY A 448 14.88 18.64 16.11
CA GLY A 448 13.91 18.14 17.08
C GLY A 448 12.67 18.99 17.28
N LYS A 449 12.42 19.95 16.39
CA LYS A 449 11.23 20.78 16.43
C LYS A 449 10.00 19.96 16.04
N GLU A 450 9.02 19.86 16.92
CA GLU A 450 7.76 19.19 16.65
C GLU A 450 6.84 20.12 15.87
N ILE A 451 6.26 19.59 14.81
CA ILE A 451 5.22 20.21 14.00
C ILE A 451 4.03 19.28 13.87
N THR A 452 2.86 19.83 13.57
CA THR A 452 1.71 19.08 13.11
C THR A 452 1.43 19.42 11.65
N LEU A 453 1.35 18.40 10.82
CA LEU A 453 0.89 18.50 9.45
C LEU A 453 -0.55 18.03 9.37
N TYR A 454 -1.38 18.79 8.66
CA TYR A 454 -2.71 18.39 8.26
C TYR A 454 -2.74 18.25 6.74
N GLU A 455 -3.23 17.13 6.25
CA GLU A 455 -3.50 16.87 4.84
C GLU A 455 -5.00 16.73 4.65
N GLU A 456 -5.59 17.61 3.83
CA GLU A 456 -7.00 17.64 3.51
C GLU A 456 -7.18 17.31 2.02
N THR A 457 -7.87 16.20 1.73
CA THR A 457 -8.09 15.74 0.36
C THR A 457 -9.15 14.65 0.29
N ASN A 458 -9.83 14.55 -0.85
CA ASN A 458 -10.63 13.39 -1.26
C ASN A 458 -9.91 12.56 -2.34
N TYR A 459 -8.60 12.69 -2.45
CA TYR A 459 -7.77 11.85 -3.34
C TYR A 459 -8.01 10.36 -3.00
N PRO A 460 -8.14 9.45 -3.99
CA PRO A 460 -7.87 9.59 -5.43
C PRO A 460 -9.07 10.03 -6.29
N PHE A 461 -10.16 10.52 -5.74
CA PHE A 461 -11.36 10.93 -6.50
C PHE A 461 -11.36 12.41 -6.89
N GLU A 462 -10.58 13.23 -6.20
CA GLU A 462 -10.42 14.66 -6.45
C GLU A 462 -8.95 15.02 -6.69
N GLU A 463 -8.73 16.15 -7.35
CA GLU A 463 -7.42 16.57 -7.86
C GLU A 463 -6.62 17.39 -6.85
N ASP A 464 -7.30 17.98 -5.86
CA ASP A 464 -6.71 18.93 -4.93
C ASP A 464 -6.28 18.26 -3.62
N ILE A 465 -5.07 18.59 -3.18
CA ILE A 465 -4.51 18.16 -1.91
C ILE A 465 -3.98 19.39 -1.19
N ARG A 466 -4.44 19.63 0.03
CA ARG A 466 -4.08 20.81 0.82
C ARG A 466 -3.34 20.39 2.07
N PHE A 467 -2.20 21.00 2.30
CA PHE A 467 -1.42 20.84 3.51
C PHE A 467 -1.45 22.11 4.33
N SER A 468 -1.52 21.98 5.64
CA SER A 468 -1.25 23.07 6.56
C SER A 468 -0.24 22.64 7.63
N VAL A 469 0.67 23.57 7.96
CA VAL A 469 1.71 23.39 8.97
C VAL A 469 1.28 24.09 10.24
N SER A 470 1.25 23.38 11.36
CA SER A 470 1.11 24.00 12.66
C SER A 470 2.40 23.80 13.47
N THR A 471 2.95 24.90 13.98
CA THR A 471 4.25 24.90 14.67
C THR A 471 4.32 26.01 15.72
N GLU A 472 5.01 25.73 16.82
CA GLU A 472 5.38 26.75 17.78
C GLU A 472 6.60 27.56 17.30
N GLY A 473 6.33 28.75 16.75
CA GLY A 473 7.34 29.62 16.15
C GLY A 473 7.75 29.15 14.75
N LYS A 474 8.86 29.69 14.28
CA LYS A 474 9.38 29.42 12.93
C LYS A 474 10.34 28.25 12.92
N VAL A 475 10.31 27.44 11.85
CA VAL A 475 11.21 26.30 11.66
C VAL A 475 11.60 26.14 10.21
N VAL A 476 12.88 25.86 9.94
CA VAL A 476 13.39 25.64 8.58
C VAL A 476 13.54 24.14 8.36
N PHE A 477 12.85 23.62 7.36
CA PHE A 477 13.00 22.23 6.92
C PHE A 477 12.61 22.05 5.46
N PRO A 478 13.12 21.00 4.77
CA PRO A 478 12.66 20.60 3.45
C PRO A 478 11.35 19.79 3.54
N PHE A 479 10.38 20.14 2.70
CA PHE A 479 9.14 19.40 2.54
C PHE A 479 9.07 18.86 1.11
N TYR A 480 8.99 17.55 0.97
CA TYR A 480 8.99 16.84 -0.30
C TYR A 480 7.59 16.36 -0.66
N PHE A 481 7.18 16.60 -1.90
CA PHE A 481 5.89 16.19 -2.45
C PHE A 481 6.13 15.34 -3.69
N ARG A 482 5.60 14.12 -3.71
CA ARG A 482 5.61 13.29 -4.91
C ARG A 482 4.67 13.87 -5.95
N ILE A 483 5.15 14.02 -7.18
CA ILE A 483 4.34 14.42 -8.33
C ILE A 483 4.03 13.15 -9.13
N PRO A 484 2.76 12.70 -9.19
CA PRO A 484 2.41 11.47 -9.89
C PRO A 484 2.79 11.48 -11.36
N SER A 485 3.19 10.33 -11.91
CA SER A 485 3.64 10.22 -13.31
C SER A 485 2.51 10.43 -14.33
N TRP A 486 1.27 10.14 -13.93
CA TRP A 486 0.09 10.27 -14.78
C TRP A 486 -0.38 11.73 -14.96
N THR A 487 0.04 12.69 -14.11
CA THR A 487 -0.36 14.09 -14.24
C THR A 487 0.63 14.86 -15.11
N GLN A 488 0.12 15.63 -16.09
CA GLN A 488 0.94 16.40 -17.02
C GLN A 488 1.10 17.87 -16.63
N LYS A 489 0.24 18.38 -15.75
CA LYS A 489 0.14 19.81 -15.45
C LYS A 489 -0.09 20.04 -13.95
N ALA A 490 0.72 19.35 -13.13
CA ALA A 490 0.66 19.57 -11.69
C ALA A 490 0.92 21.04 -11.35
N LYS A 491 0.18 21.58 -10.38
CA LYS A 491 0.37 22.93 -9.84
C LYS A 491 0.67 22.84 -8.35
N VAL A 492 1.49 23.78 -7.90
CA VAL A 492 1.84 23.93 -6.49
C VAL A 492 1.74 25.39 -6.11
N CYS A 493 0.96 25.68 -5.09
CA CYS A 493 0.85 27.00 -4.48
C CYS A 493 1.32 26.95 -3.03
N VAL A 494 1.99 27.99 -2.58
CA VAL A 494 2.35 28.19 -1.16
C VAL A 494 1.72 29.49 -0.69
N ASN A 495 0.87 29.40 0.33
CA ASN A 495 0.11 30.55 0.86
C ASN A 495 -0.70 31.30 -0.21
N GLY A 496 -1.24 30.58 -1.20
CA GLY A 496 -2.03 31.12 -2.30
C GLY A 496 -1.22 31.69 -3.46
N GLU A 497 0.11 31.64 -3.41
CA GLU A 497 0.98 32.07 -4.50
C GLU A 497 1.50 30.83 -5.27
N GLU A 498 1.28 30.80 -6.59
CA GLU A 498 1.78 29.73 -7.44
C GLU A 498 3.32 29.79 -7.50
N MET A 499 3.98 28.65 -7.36
CA MET A 499 5.43 28.57 -7.36
C MET A 499 5.99 28.65 -8.78
N ASP A 500 7.07 29.39 -8.96
CA ASP A 500 7.77 29.50 -10.25
C ASP A 500 8.39 28.18 -10.74
N ALA A 501 8.67 27.25 -9.82
CA ALA A 501 9.20 25.93 -10.16
C ALA A 501 8.11 25.05 -10.75
N VAL A 502 8.32 24.55 -11.95
CA VAL A 502 7.40 23.64 -12.63
C VAL A 502 7.56 22.24 -12.06
N PRO A 503 6.51 21.66 -11.40
CA PRO A 503 6.54 20.27 -10.95
C PRO A 503 6.74 19.31 -12.13
N VAL A 504 7.54 18.27 -11.93
CA VAL A 504 7.84 17.28 -12.97
C VAL A 504 7.19 15.96 -12.59
N ALA A 505 6.37 15.43 -13.48
CA ALA A 505 5.70 14.13 -13.31
C ALA A 505 6.72 13.00 -13.05
N GLY A 506 6.44 12.14 -12.08
CA GLY A 506 7.34 11.05 -11.67
C GLY A 506 8.57 11.50 -10.87
N LYS A 507 8.55 12.69 -10.28
CA LYS A 507 9.62 13.27 -9.44
C LYS A 507 9.06 13.75 -8.10
N TYR A 508 9.96 14.25 -7.25
CA TYR A 508 9.59 15.00 -6.05
C TYR A 508 9.84 16.50 -6.25
N LEU A 509 8.91 17.31 -5.76
CA LEU A 509 9.13 18.73 -5.55
C LEU A 509 9.57 18.92 -4.10
N CYS A 510 10.74 19.49 -3.87
CA CYS A 510 11.24 19.86 -2.56
C CYS A 510 11.09 21.35 -2.34
N ILE A 511 10.38 21.74 -1.28
CA ILE A 511 10.24 23.13 -0.83
C ILE A 511 11.03 23.28 0.47
N HIS A 512 12.22 23.86 0.40
CA HIS A 512 13.07 24.11 1.56
C HIS A 512 12.99 25.58 1.96
N ARG A 513 12.27 25.86 3.06
CA ARG A 513 12.03 27.22 3.50
C ARG A 513 11.86 27.29 5.03
N GLU A 514 11.80 28.52 5.56
CA GLU A 514 11.27 28.77 6.89
C GLU A 514 9.73 28.66 6.85
N TRP A 515 9.20 27.77 7.67
CA TRP A 515 7.77 27.53 7.86
C TRP A 515 7.26 28.18 9.12
N SER A 516 6.08 28.75 9.07
CA SER A 516 5.37 29.39 10.18
C SER A 516 4.04 28.70 10.45
N ASP A 517 3.49 28.90 11.62
CA ASP A 517 2.16 28.40 11.96
C ASP A 517 1.12 28.94 10.98
N GLY A 518 0.28 28.05 10.44
CA GLY A 518 -0.75 28.34 9.45
C GLY A 518 -0.25 28.42 8.00
N ASP A 519 1.04 28.21 7.70
CA ASP A 519 1.52 28.09 6.31
C ASP A 519 0.84 26.94 5.59
N ARG A 520 0.49 27.13 4.31
CA ARG A 520 -0.25 26.20 3.47
C ARG A 520 0.48 25.85 2.21
N VAL A 521 0.34 24.60 1.79
CA VAL A 521 0.72 24.12 0.47
C VAL A 521 -0.50 23.51 -0.21
N GLU A 522 -0.77 23.93 -1.42
CA GLU A 522 -1.86 23.39 -2.23
C GLU A 522 -1.26 22.73 -3.46
N LEU A 523 -1.53 21.43 -3.64
CA LEU A 523 -1.19 20.68 -4.83
C LEU A 523 -2.46 20.45 -5.63
N THR A 524 -2.39 20.64 -6.95
CA THR A 524 -3.43 20.19 -7.87
C THR A 524 -2.82 19.27 -8.89
N PHE A 525 -3.37 18.05 -9.00
CA PHE A 525 -3.00 17.02 -9.97
C PHE A 525 -4.11 16.80 -10.98
N PRO A 526 -4.17 17.61 -12.07
CA PRO A 526 -5.23 17.48 -13.06
C PRO A 526 -5.31 16.07 -13.61
N MET A 527 -6.50 15.46 -13.49
CA MET A 527 -6.78 14.10 -13.97
C MET A 527 -7.38 14.14 -15.36
N SER A 528 -6.97 13.22 -16.19
CA SER A 528 -7.52 13.02 -17.52
C SER A 528 -7.75 11.54 -17.78
N LEU A 529 -8.68 11.23 -18.68
CA LEU A 529 -8.87 9.89 -19.17
C LEU A 529 -7.64 9.44 -19.97
N SER A 530 -7.19 8.22 -19.72
CA SER A 530 -6.14 7.54 -20.47
C SER A 530 -6.55 6.09 -20.73
N MET A 531 -5.89 5.44 -21.67
CA MET A 531 -6.20 4.08 -22.06
C MET A 531 -4.93 3.23 -22.13
N ARG A 532 -4.99 2.04 -21.52
CA ARG A 532 -3.96 1.01 -21.68
C ARG A 532 -4.47 -0.12 -22.57
N THR A 533 -3.63 -0.60 -23.48
CA THR A 533 -3.94 -1.74 -24.35
C THR A 533 -3.13 -2.95 -23.93
N TRP A 534 -3.82 -4.05 -23.68
CA TRP A 534 -3.27 -5.31 -23.24
C TRP A 534 -3.10 -6.27 -24.44
N GLN A 535 -2.00 -6.10 -25.15
CA GLN A 535 -1.77 -6.80 -26.44
C GLN A 535 -1.84 -8.32 -26.31
N VAL A 536 -1.27 -8.89 -25.25
CA VAL A 536 -1.29 -10.34 -25.01
C VAL A 536 -2.65 -10.86 -24.59
N ASN A 537 -3.58 -9.97 -24.21
CA ASN A 537 -4.98 -10.23 -23.90
C ASN A 537 -5.90 -9.73 -25.02
N LYS A 538 -5.63 -10.15 -26.25
CA LYS A 538 -6.45 -9.88 -27.44
C LYS A 538 -6.69 -8.39 -27.70
N ASN A 539 -5.67 -7.57 -27.43
CA ASN A 539 -5.76 -6.10 -27.51
C ASN A 539 -6.90 -5.51 -26.66
N SER A 540 -7.33 -6.20 -25.60
CA SER A 540 -8.31 -5.64 -24.69
C SER A 540 -7.79 -4.33 -24.10
N VAL A 541 -8.73 -3.48 -23.69
CA VAL A 541 -8.38 -2.15 -23.17
C VAL A 541 -8.89 -1.96 -21.76
N SER A 542 -8.15 -1.21 -20.96
CA SER A 542 -8.61 -0.59 -19.72
C SER A 542 -8.56 0.92 -19.85
N VAL A 543 -9.48 1.60 -19.18
CA VAL A 543 -9.54 3.06 -19.13
C VAL A 543 -9.21 3.50 -17.72
N ASP A 544 -8.35 4.49 -17.61
CA ASP A 544 -7.94 5.05 -16.33
C ASP A 544 -8.32 6.54 -16.24
N TYR A 545 -8.58 7.02 -15.03
CA TYR A 545 -8.77 8.44 -14.72
C TYR A 545 -7.88 8.82 -13.53
N GLY A 546 -6.78 9.50 -13.82
CA GLY A 546 -5.71 9.66 -12.82
C GLY A 546 -5.21 8.29 -12.32
N PRO A 547 -5.20 8.02 -11.01
CA PRO A 547 -4.75 6.74 -10.46
C PRO A 547 -5.83 5.64 -10.45
N LEU A 548 -7.06 5.98 -10.88
CA LEU A 548 -8.20 5.08 -10.82
C LEU A 548 -8.39 4.34 -12.14
N THR A 549 -8.33 3.02 -12.12
CA THR A 549 -8.80 2.18 -13.20
C THR A 549 -10.32 2.12 -13.19
N LEU A 550 -10.96 2.19 -14.36
CA LEU A 550 -12.40 2.19 -14.52
C LEU A 550 -12.92 0.79 -14.89
N SER A 551 -14.04 0.42 -14.33
CA SER A 551 -14.75 -0.85 -14.57
C SER A 551 -16.18 -0.59 -14.97
N LEU A 552 -16.77 -1.51 -15.71
CA LEU A 552 -18.21 -1.45 -16.00
C LEU A 552 -19.02 -1.43 -14.71
N LYS A 553 -19.94 -0.49 -14.61
CA LYS A 553 -20.92 -0.44 -13.52
C LYS A 553 -21.95 -1.55 -13.71
N ILE A 554 -21.80 -2.63 -12.97
CA ILE A 554 -22.73 -3.76 -12.95
C ILE A 554 -23.64 -3.60 -11.73
N ALA A 555 -24.95 -3.71 -11.90
CA ALA A 555 -25.87 -3.75 -10.76
C ALA A 555 -25.62 -5.03 -9.95
N GLU A 556 -25.44 -4.88 -8.64
CA GLU A 556 -25.08 -5.97 -7.73
C GLU A 556 -26.30 -6.43 -6.92
N LYS A 557 -26.57 -7.73 -6.92
CA LYS A 557 -27.60 -8.37 -6.09
C LYS A 557 -26.94 -9.19 -5.02
N TYR A 558 -27.10 -8.78 -3.77
CA TYR A 558 -26.52 -9.40 -2.59
C TYR A 558 -27.44 -10.46 -2.01
N VAL A 559 -26.91 -11.63 -1.71
CA VAL A 559 -27.63 -12.76 -1.11
C VAL A 559 -26.82 -13.32 0.06
N GLU A 560 -27.35 -13.21 1.26
CA GLU A 560 -26.71 -13.77 2.45
C GLU A 560 -26.90 -15.28 2.53
N LYS A 561 -25.86 -15.96 3.03
CA LYS A 561 -25.79 -17.41 3.28
C LYS A 561 -25.24 -17.67 4.68
N ASP A 562 -25.53 -18.83 5.20
CA ASP A 562 -24.87 -19.30 6.43
C ASP A 562 -23.38 -19.55 6.16
N SER A 563 -22.54 -18.82 6.86
CA SER A 563 -21.09 -18.89 6.69
C SER A 563 -20.49 -20.22 7.20
N ARG A 564 -21.18 -20.95 8.06
CA ARG A 564 -20.74 -22.29 8.47
C ARG A 564 -20.87 -23.30 7.32
N GLU A 565 -21.90 -23.16 6.49
CA GLU A 565 -22.13 -24.04 5.33
C GLU A 565 -21.19 -23.74 4.17
N THR A 566 -20.65 -22.52 4.11
CA THR A 566 -19.84 -22.01 3.01
C THR A 566 -18.36 -21.81 3.38
N ALA A 567 -17.97 -22.13 4.63
CA ALA A 567 -16.59 -22.00 5.09
C ALA A 567 -15.63 -22.83 4.23
N ILE A 568 -14.45 -22.26 3.97
CA ILE A 568 -13.37 -22.97 3.30
C ILE A 568 -12.74 -23.98 4.27
N GLY A 569 -12.34 -25.14 3.78
CA GLY A 569 -12.01 -26.29 4.61
C GLY A 569 -10.85 -26.13 5.60
N ASP A 570 -9.95 -25.14 5.38
CA ASP A 570 -8.85 -24.82 6.29
C ASP A 570 -9.18 -23.74 7.32
N SER A 571 -10.36 -23.11 7.23
CA SER A 571 -10.86 -22.14 8.19
C SER A 571 -11.75 -22.81 9.22
N LYS A 572 -11.58 -22.46 10.50
CA LYS A 572 -12.30 -23.05 11.62
C LYS A 572 -12.94 -21.97 12.49
N TRP A 573 -14.21 -22.21 12.85
CA TRP A 573 -14.95 -21.39 13.79
C TRP A 573 -14.64 -21.74 15.23
N GLN A 574 -14.57 -20.74 16.11
CA GLN A 574 -14.70 -21.00 17.54
C GLN A 574 -16.07 -21.63 17.83
N LYS A 575 -16.11 -22.49 18.85
CA LYS A 575 -17.29 -23.27 19.18
C LYS A 575 -18.53 -22.41 19.41
N ASP A 576 -18.36 -21.30 20.12
CA ASP A 576 -19.45 -20.41 20.55
C ASP A 576 -19.67 -19.22 19.61
N ALA A 577 -18.98 -19.16 18.47
CA ALA A 577 -19.13 -18.10 17.49
C ALA A 577 -20.53 -18.08 16.88
N ASP A 578 -21.14 -16.89 16.82
CA ASP A 578 -22.46 -16.66 16.25
C ASP A 578 -22.36 -16.38 14.74
N SER A 579 -22.59 -17.40 13.91
CA SER A 579 -22.49 -17.31 12.45
C SER A 579 -23.50 -16.34 11.82
N GLN A 580 -24.60 -16.04 12.51
CA GLN A 580 -25.61 -15.11 11.97
C GLN A 580 -25.12 -13.64 11.98
N LYS A 581 -24.17 -13.31 12.87
CA LYS A 581 -23.52 -11.99 12.87
C LYS A 581 -22.48 -11.83 11.77
N TRP A 582 -22.06 -12.93 11.17
CA TRP A 582 -20.97 -13.01 10.21
C TRP A 582 -21.39 -13.82 8.98
N PRO A 583 -22.39 -13.34 8.20
CA PRO A 583 -22.88 -14.06 7.04
C PRO A 583 -21.85 -14.09 5.92
N THR A 584 -21.90 -15.13 5.11
CA THR A 584 -21.31 -15.12 3.78
C THR A 584 -22.23 -14.37 2.85
N THR A 585 -21.68 -13.55 1.97
CA THR A 585 -22.45 -12.83 0.97
C THR A 585 -22.06 -13.30 -0.43
N GLU A 586 -23.06 -13.76 -1.17
CA GLU A 586 -22.98 -14.00 -2.60
C GLU A 586 -23.44 -12.75 -3.37
N ILE A 587 -22.78 -12.44 -4.49
CA ILE A 587 -23.10 -11.28 -5.30
C ILE A 587 -23.32 -11.73 -6.74
N TYR A 588 -24.49 -11.41 -7.27
CA TYR A 588 -24.89 -11.77 -8.63
C TYR A 588 -25.15 -10.53 -9.49
N PRO A 589 -24.87 -10.58 -10.81
CA PRO A 589 -25.14 -9.46 -11.71
C PRO A 589 -26.63 -9.18 -11.82
N GLY A 590 -27.02 -7.92 -11.65
CA GLY A 590 -28.38 -7.43 -11.82
C GLY A 590 -28.62 -6.68 -13.13
N SER A 591 -27.57 -6.54 -13.94
CA SER A 591 -27.59 -5.91 -15.27
C SER A 591 -26.68 -6.66 -16.23
N PRO A 592 -26.81 -6.43 -17.55
CA PRO A 592 -25.86 -6.95 -18.53
C PRO A 592 -24.42 -6.49 -18.20
N TRP A 593 -23.46 -7.35 -18.49
CA TRP A 593 -22.04 -7.10 -18.22
C TRP A 593 -21.13 -7.36 -19.43
N ASN A 594 -21.60 -8.05 -20.43
CA ASN A 594 -20.84 -8.54 -21.59
C ASN A 594 -20.76 -7.50 -22.71
N TYR A 595 -20.17 -6.34 -22.40
CA TYR A 595 -19.99 -5.23 -23.35
C TYR A 595 -18.57 -5.17 -23.90
N SER A 596 -18.48 -4.84 -25.20
CA SER A 596 -17.29 -4.34 -25.87
C SER A 596 -17.34 -2.82 -25.88
N LEU A 597 -16.24 -2.13 -25.60
CA LEU A 597 -16.15 -0.68 -25.72
C LEU A 597 -16.12 -0.26 -27.19
N VAL A 598 -16.87 0.77 -27.53
CA VAL A 598 -16.80 1.42 -28.85
C VAL A 598 -15.80 2.57 -28.75
N LEU A 599 -14.72 2.45 -29.50
CA LEU A 599 -13.62 3.40 -29.55
C LEU A 599 -13.58 4.13 -30.88
N ASP A 600 -13.38 5.44 -30.87
CA ASP A 600 -13.12 6.20 -32.11
C ASP A 600 -11.74 5.81 -32.66
N LYS A 601 -11.61 5.71 -34.00
CA LYS A 601 -10.35 5.31 -34.66
C LYS A 601 -9.21 6.30 -34.49
N THR A 602 -9.53 7.57 -34.37
CA THR A 602 -8.56 8.66 -34.30
C THR A 602 -8.37 9.20 -32.89
N GLU A 603 -9.45 9.31 -32.14
CA GLU A 603 -9.50 9.76 -30.75
C GLU A 603 -10.25 8.74 -29.90
N PRO A 604 -9.58 7.66 -29.45
CA PRO A 604 -10.26 6.51 -28.84
C PRO A 604 -11.25 6.84 -27.73
N LEU A 605 -10.96 7.85 -26.91
CA LEU A 605 -11.78 8.27 -25.78
C LEU A 605 -12.74 9.43 -26.07
N LYS A 606 -12.95 9.80 -27.34
CA LYS A 606 -13.82 10.91 -27.77
C LYS A 606 -15.24 10.88 -27.21
N HIS A 607 -15.79 9.67 -27.01
CA HIS A 607 -17.16 9.47 -26.54
C HIS A 607 -17.25 9.19 -25.04
N PHE A 608 -16.20 9.46 -24.31
CA PHE A 608 -16.17 9.29 -22.85
C PHE A 608 -16.40 10.63 -22.17
N GLU A 609 -17.30 10.65 -21.20
CA GLU A 609 -17.67 11.84 -20.44
C GLU A 609 -17.53 11.56 -18.94
N VAL A 610 -16.70 12.37 -18.27
CA VAL A 610 -16.49 12.29 -16.82
C VAL A 610 -17.60 13.03 -16.10
N ILE A 611 -18.30 12.34 -15.19
CA ILE A 611 -19.37 12.88 -14.37
C ILE A 611 -18.93 12.82 -12.88
N ARG A 612 -18.79 13.99 -12.29
CA ARG A 612 -18.52 14.11 -10.85
C ARG A 612 -19.83 14.18 -10.07
N LYS A 613 -19.90 13.46 -8.97
CA LYS A 613 -21.03 13.47 -8.03
C LYS A 613 -20.58 14.06 -6.69
N SER A 614 -21.53 14.33 -5.84
CA SER A 614 -21.22 14.76 -4.47
C SER A 614 -20.50 13.66 -3.69
N TRP A 615 -19.59 14.07 -2.82
CA TRP A 615 -18.94 13.17 -1.88
C TRP A 615 -19.94 12.46 -0.98
N PRO A 616 -19.79 11.15 -0.70
CA PRO A 616 -20.70 10.43 0.17
C PRO A 616 -20.65 10.93 1.61
N ALA A 617 -21.81 11.07 2.24
CA ALA A 617 -21.95 11.64 3.59
C ALA A 617 -21.32 10.75 4.69
N ASP A 618 -21.09 9.48 4.40
CA ASP A 618 -20.49 8.48 5.29
C ASP A 618 -18.98 8.29 5.08
N ASP A 619 -18.35 9.11 4.24
CA ASP A 619 -16.94 9.01 3.84
C ASP A 619 -16.55 7.63 3.27
N TYR A 620 -17.50 6.90 2.67
CA TYR A 620 -17.23 5.60 2.05
C TYR A 620 -17.48 5.61 0.53
N PRO A 621 -16.48 6.03 -0.29
CA PRO A 621 -16.67 6.19 -1.74
C PRO A 621 -16.54 4.89 -2.55
N PHE A 622 -16.17 3.77 -1.94
CA PHE A 622 -15.82 2.52 -2.64
C PHE A 622 -16.98 1.53 -2.74
N THR A 623 -18.18 2.02 -3.14
CA THR A 623 -19.33 1.20 -3.52
C THR A 623 -19.99 1.71 -4.79
N VAL A 624 -20.71 0.85 -5.49
CA VAL A 624 -21.47 1.21 -6.70
C VAL A 624 -22.48 2.35 -6.42
N ALA A 625 -23.03 2.41 -5.22
CA ALA A 625 -24.00 3.43 -4.82
C ALA A 625 -23.35 4.78 -4.47
N ASN A 626 -22.20 4.75 -3.80
CA ASN A 626 -21.60 5.93 -3.16
C ASN A 626 -20.46 6.55 -3.97
N VAL A 627 -19.98 5.88 -5.02
CA VAL A 627 -18.81 6.36 -5.80
C VAL A 627 -19.07 7.77 -6.35
N PRO A 628 -18.18 8.75 -6.06
CA PRO A 628 -18.37 10.15 -6.45
C PRO A 628 -17.95 10.45 -7.89
N LEU A 629 -17.58 9.42 -8.65
CA LEU A 629 -17.08 9.53 -10.02
C LEU A 629 -17.74 8.47 -10.90
N GLU A 630 -18.29 8.89 -12.02
CA GLU A 630 -18.77 8.01 -13.09
C GLU A 630 -18.20 8.49 -14.43
N VAL A 631 -18.05 7.58 -15.38
CA VAL A 631 -17.67 7.93 -16.75
C VAL A 631 -18.68 7.30 -17.70
N LYS A 632 -19.35 8.12 -18.49
CA LYS A 632 -20.20 7.67 -19.59
C LYS A 632 -19.32 7.20 -20.75
N ALA A 633 -19.69 6.10 -21.34
CA ALA A 633 -19.02 5.52 -22.50
C ALA A 633 -20.05 4.88 -23.43
N VAL A 634 -19.61 4.49 -24.61
CA VAL A 634 -20.44 3.74 -25.56
C VAL A 634 -19.98 2.29 -25.58
N GLY A 635 -20.93 1.37 -25.41
CA GLY A 635 -20.71 -0.07 -25.50
C GLY A 635 -21.57 -0.73 -26.54
N ARG A 636 -21.21 -1.95 -26.91
CA ARG A 636 -22.04 -2.89 -27.66
C ARG A 636 -22.00 -4.26 -26.99
N LEU A 637 -23.16 -4.91 -26.92
CA LEU A 637 -23.23 -6.27 -26.37
C LEU A 637 -22.43 -7.26 -27.23
N VAL A 638 -21.81 -8.21 -26.57
CA VAL A 638 -21.17 -9.39 -27.13
C VAL A 638 -21.97 -10.63 -26.68
N PRO A 639 -23.03 -11.03 -27.36
CA PRO A 639 -23.96 -12.06 -26.90
C PRO A 639 -23.29 -13.42 -26.64
N GLU A 640 -22.22 -13.70 -27.36
CA GLU A 640 -21.44 -14.95 -27.20
C GLU A 640 -20.56 -14.97 -25.97
N TRP A 641 -20.27 -13.81 -25.37
CA TRP A 641 -19.50 -13.72 -24.13
C TRP A 641 -20.41 -13.99 -22.93
N LYS A 642 -20.34 -15.19 -22.43
CA LYS A 642 -21.22 -15.71 -21.37
C LYS A 642 -20.40 -16.20 -20.20
N ILE A 643 -21.06 -16.41 -19.07
CA ILE A 643 -20.48 -17.16 -17.96
C ILE A 643 -20.14 -18.56 -18.48
N ASP A 644 -18.92 -18.97 -18.27
CA ASP A 644 -18.42 -20.27 -18.70
C ASP A 644 -18.79 -21.40 -17.71
N GLU A 645 -18.38 -22.61 -18.02
CA GLU A 645 -18.64 -23.79 -17.20
C GLU A 645 -18.00 -23.73 -15.81
N THR A 646 -16.97 -22.88 -15.65
CA THR A 646 -16.31 -22.65 -14.36
C THR A 646 -16.97 -21.55 -13.54
N GLY A 647 -18.00 -20.87 -14.08
CA GLY A 647 -18.68 -19.76 -13.42
C GLY A 647 -18.00 -18.40 -13.55
N LEU A 648 -16.98 -18.29 -14.41
CA LEU A 648 -16.31 -17.05 -14.73
C LEU A 648 -16.90 -16.41 -16.00
N CYS A 649 -16.48 -15.20 -16.34
CA CYS A 649 -17.01 -14.45 -17.47
C CYS A 649 -16.64 -15.02 -18.87
N GLY A 650 -16.09 -16.21 -18.96
CA GLY A 650 -15.59 -16.78 -20.21
C GLY A 650 -14.36 -16.06 -20.76
N VAL A 651 -13.74 -16.65 -21.77
CA VAL A 651 -12.55 -16.09 -22.44
C VAL A 651 -12.90 -14.74 -23.05
N LEU A 652 -12.01 -13.77 -22.95
CA LEU A 652 -12.14 -12.48 -23.62
C LEU A 652 -12.50 -12.65 -25.10
N PRO A 653 -13.53 -11.95 -25.60
CA PRO A 653 -13.81 -11.89 -27.03
C PRO A 653 -12.66 -11.28 -27.82
N GLU A 654 -12.61 -11.60 -29.12
CA GLU A 654 -11.73 -10.92 -30.08
C GLU A 654 -12.17 -9.48 -30.31
N GLU A 655 -11.28 -8.65 -30.84
CA GLU A 655 -11.63 -7.31 -31.35
C GLU A 655 -12.79 -7.44 -32.35
N ASP A 656 -13.68 -6.44 -32.37
CA ASP A 656 -14.84 -6.38 -33.24
C ASP A 656 -15.83 -7.57 -33.09
N ALA A 657 -15.83 -8.29 -31.99
CA ALA A 657 -16.78 -9.38 -31.72
C ALA A 657 -18.20 -8.91 -31.41
N ALA A 658 -18.40 -7.63 -31.09
CA ALA A 658 -19.69 -7.07 -30.71
C ALA A 658 -20.72 -7.12 -31.87
N ARG A 659 -22.01 -7.40 -31.57
CA ARG A 659 -23.10 -7.55 -32.55
C ARG A 659 -24.34 -6.70 -32.25
N GLY A 660 -24.44 -6.18 -31.03
CA GLY A 660 -25.58 -5.36 -30.59
C GLY A 660 -25.56 -3.93 -31.12
N ASP A 661 -26.63 -3.20 -30.86
CA ASP A 661 -26.68 -1.75 -31.09
C ASP A 661 -25.75 -1.01 -30.13
N LYS A 662 -25.44 0.24 -30.46
CA LYS A 662 -24.69 1.13 -29.56
C LYS A 662 -25.60 1.49 -28.40
N GLU A 663 -25.07 1.33 -27.19
CA GLU A 663 -25.74 1.71 -25.95
C GLU A 663 -24.85 2.60 -25.13
N GLU A 664 -25.42 3.55 -24.39
CA GLU A 664 -24.68 4.26 -23.35
C GLU A 664 -24.46 3.31 -22.16
N ILE A 665 -23.22 3.17 -21.74
CA ILE A 665 -22.83 2.42 -20.55
C ILE A 665 -22.12 3.34 -19.57
N THR A 666 -22.10 2.94 -18.33
CA THR A 666 -21.41 3.69 -17.25
C THR A 666 -20.24 2.90 -16.73
N LEU A 667 -19.09 3.57 -16.60
CA LEU A 667 -17.91 3.05 -15.93
C LEU A 667 -17.77 3.75 -14.57
N ILE A 668 -17.23 3.02 -13.60
CA ILE A 668 -16.91 3.52 -12.25
C ILE A 668 -15.53 3.05 -11.84
N PRO A 669 -14.86 3.68 -10.87
CA PRO A 669 -13.61 3.19 -10.31
C PRO A 669 -13.67 1.72 -9.91
N MET A 670 -12.66 0.96 -10.32
CA MET A 670 -12.55 -0.49 -10.10
C MET A 670 -12.69 -0.85 -8.62
N GLY A 671 -12.10 -0.06 -7.72
CA GLY A 671 -12.20 -0.27 -6.28
C GLY A 671 -13.60 -0.13 -5.69
N ALA A 672 -14.57 0.40 -6.44
CA ALA A 672 -15.98 0.50 -6.05
C ALA A 672 -16.85 -0.66 -6.57
N ALA A 673 -16.36 -1.44 -7.54
CA ALA A 673 -17.11 -2.44 -8.28
C ALA A 673 -16.77 -3.86 -7.81
N ARG A 674 -17.58 -4.46 -6.96
CA ARG A 674 -17.39 -5.83 -6.51
C ARG A 674 -17.67 -6.86 -7.58
N LEU A 675 -18.62 -6.59 -8.48
CA LEU A 675 -18.72 -7.22 -9.79
C LEU A 675 -18.24 -6.23 -10.84
N ARG A 676 -17.42 -6.68 -11.79
CA ARG A 676 -16.73 -5.76 -12.70
C ARG A 676 -16.26 -6.40 -13.99
N ILE A 677 -16.13 -5.59 -15.00
CA ILE A 677 -15.29 -5.79 -16.18
C ILE A 677 -14.35 -4.59 -16.24
N SER A 678 -13.06 -4.82 -16.10
CA SER A 678 -12.01 -3.80 -16.11
C SER A 678 -11.10 -3.89 -17.34
N ALA A 679 -10.98 -5.09 -17.92
CA ALA A 679 -10.35 -5.31 -19.21
C ALA A 679 -11.45 -5.62 -20.23
N PHE A 680 -11.64 -4.70 -21.17
CA PHE A 680 -12.74 -4.76 -22.14
C PHE A 680 -12.25 -5.26 -23.50
N PRO A 681 -13.01 -6.13 -24.18
CA PRO A 681 -12.92 -6.21 -25.63
C PRO A 681 -13.30 -4.85 -26.23
N ASN A 682 -12.83 -4.54 -27.41
CA ASN A 682 -13.13 -3.25 -28.05
C ASN A 682 -13.50 -3.40 -29.53
N THR A 683 -14.23 -2.38 -30.02
CA THR A 683 -14.60 -2.23 -31.43
C THR A 683 -14.21 -0.82 -31.84
N ARG A 684 -13.45 -0.67 -32.92
CA ARG A 684 -12.97 0.62 -33.43
C ARG A 684 -13.81 1.10 -34.63
N GLU A 685 -14.44 2.26 -34.51
CA GLU A 685 -15.35 2.83 -35.51
C GLU A 685 -15.00 4.23 -35.97
#